data_6bc00df4be3b7956b775e8a96846ecc8
#
_entry.id   6bc00df4be3b7956b775e8a96846ecc8
#
_cell.length_a   1.000
_cell.length_b   1.000
_cell.length_c   1.000
_cell.angle_alpha   90.00
_cell.angle_beta   90.00
_cell.angle_gamma   90.00
#
_symmetry.space_group_name_H-M   'P 1'
#
loop_
_entity.id
_entity.type
_entity.pdbx_description
1 polymer ?
#
loop_
_entity_poly.entity_id
_entity_poly.type
_entity_poly.pdbx_seq_one_letter_code
_entity_poly.pdbx_strand_id
1 'polypeptide(L)'
;MNNKHTFKKAAALFLGLALTVGATGCNFITVDNQKDLDQVVADVNISGKFENNSELTSVLGYLSTTIKKRELVSYYLSTGYQYVEQYGYSYEDTFNMLLDGLVSREIMIQYAINYFLENGVEGADKTATGCIAAVGGKDHKEVEVFKYFLTQENYDKAVYNLKKSLNDSLDSLEASYVTVTEEDHDHEEARTLPTGVDTEKEDYYTNDYAVYTGRNLADDCKNYEPIDGSTRTSRQKAYNAFLTNIQAYNLIDGKEDTQDVTKLTYYYVELESALGQAIINQYFDAIETKVSEKLTTDYVMEKYTETKEQQEKDYDDETFASALDSAAEGSYILNGLAGYGYVYNILIPFSTSQNVKYTEAKNRKPGEDALFNIRRDIATNIEAKDLRGSWISEHDHANYAYEDDGKTYFFQENLAENPKYDLLNHYAGKYAYNDPEAEGYQTMKIDDFMNIFKSYITEISGATVEGEKNPTYATVTDFKGGDKKMDHNDYVNFVYEAGQVNFTEEVKASEYFKRDSQQYKALSAVNELLFAYGTDPGAFNSYMGYKVSPQEGSTGFVPEFEYAAQQVVKQGVGSYAVCLTDYGWHILYCSFAYADGDVYGGYVEAEKSVEGTFSNLYYETMKEAAFSNYATEEQNRVIREYNVDSVVERFEKNYKDLLEMKN
;
A
#
# COMPACT_ATOMS: atom_id res chain seq x y z
N MET A 1 -2.53 4.63 15.91
CA MET A 1 -1.53 3.79 15.24
C MET A 1 -0.47 4.70 14.65
N ASN A 2 0.79 4.46 14.98
CA ASN A 2 1.88 5.35 14.61
C ASN A 2 2.15 5.33 13.10
N ASN A 3 2.00 6.48 12.45
CA ASN A 3 2.28 6.72 11.03
C ASN A 3 3.80 6.62 10.70
N LYS A 4 4.46 5.56 11.12
CA LYS A 4 5.88 5.31 10.77
C LYS A 4 6.06 4.62 9.41
N HIS A 5 4.98 4.31 8.68
CA HIS A 5 5.05 3.57 7.43
C HIS A 5 5.25 4.43 6.16
N THR A 6 5.01 5.72 6.23
CA THR A 6 5.03 6.59 5.04
C THR A 6 6.43 7.07 4.65
N PHE A 7 7.41 6.96 5.56
CA PHE A 7 8.81 7.35 5.29
C PHE A 7 9.53 6.50 4.24
N LYS A 8 8.97 5.36 3.86
CA LYS A 8 9.60 4.46 2.89
C LYS A 8 9.65 5.00 1.47
N LYS A 9 8.85 6.03 1.12
CA LYS A 9 8.76 6.53 -0.26
C LYS A 9 9.78 7.63 -0.60
N ALA A 10 10.19 8.45 0.34
CA ALA A 10 11.19 9.50 0.08
C ALA A 10 12.63 8.98 0.09
N ALA A 11 12.91 7.95 0.91
CA ALA A 11 14.22 7.28 0.94
C ALA A 11 14.41 6.26 -0.21
N ALA A 12 13.37 5.98 -0.98
CA ALA A 12 13.40 5.01 -2.09
C ALA A 12 14.21 5.47 -3.33
N LEU A 13 14.79 6.66 -3.30
CA LEU A 13 15.74 7.09 -4.34
C LEU A 13 17.09 6.38 -4.25
N PHE A 14 17.43 5.79 -3.11
CA PHE A 14 18.52 4.83 -3.01
C PHE A 14 17.90 3.44 -2.97
N LEU A 15 17.72 2.87 -4.16
CA LEU A 15 17.31 1.49 -4.34
C LEU A 15 18.18 0.59 -3.46
N GLY A 16 17.57 0.04 -2.42
CA GLY A 16 18.13 -1.12 -1.78
C GLY A 16 18.40 -2.13 -2.88
N LEU A 17 19.53 -2.77 -2.85
CA LEU A 17 19.86 -3.91 -3.72
C LEU A 17 18.75 -4.94 -3.53
N ALA A 18 17.68 -4.81 -4.31
CA ALA A 18 16.63 -5.81 -4.33
C ALA A 18 17.26 -7.04 -4.96
N LEU A 19 17.38 -8.10 -4.17
CA LEU A 19 17.72 -9.44 -4.62
C LEU A 19 16.62 -9.96 -5.57
N THR A 20 16.44 -9.31 -6.71
CA THR A 20 15.75 -9.96 -7.81
C THR A 20 16.75 -10.85 -8.52
N VAL A 21 16.93 -12.05 -7.99
CA VAL A 21 17.55 -13.14 -8.70
C VAL A 21 16.59 -13.54 -9.83
N GLY A 22 16.38 -12.63 -10.75
CA GLY A 22 15.74 -12.90 -12.03
C GLY A 22 16.72 -13.71 -12.88
N ALA A 23 16.56 -15.01 -12.83
CA ALA A 23 17.29 -15.94 -13.70
C ALA A 23 16.83 -15.77 -15.15
N THR A 24 17.24 -14.70 -15.80
CA THR A 24 17.24 -14.63 -17.26
C THR A 24 18.64 -14.25 -17.70
N GLY A 25 19.34 -15.26 -18.18
CA GLY A 25 20.73 -15.25 -18.58
C GLY A 25 21.15 -14.03 -19.39
N CYS A 26 21.76 -13.09 -18.73
CA CYS A 26 22.67 -12.17 -19.37
C CYS A 26 24.07 -12.76 -19.30
N ASN A 27 24.41 -13.60 -20.27
CA ASN A 27 25.80 -14.02 -20.58
C ASN A 27 26.65 -12.83 -21.08
N PHE A 28 26.37 -11.59 -20.63
CA PHE A 28 26.99 -10.40 -21.20
C PHE A 28 28.30 -10.00 -20.54
N ILE A 29 28.53 -10.44 -19.31
CA ILE A 29 29.75 -10.10 -18.60
C ILE A 29 30.49 -11.40 -18.28
N THR A 30 31.24 -11.90 -19.24
CA THR A 30 32.24 -12.94 -19.00
C THR A 30 33.50 -12.31 -18.42
N VAL A 31 33.41 -11.79 -17.22
CA VAL A 31 34.60 -11.36 -16.49
C VAL A 31 35.08 -12.56 -15.70
N ASP A 32 36.00 -13.29 -16.31
CA ASP A 32 36.62 -14.49 -15.75
C ASP A 32 37.71 -14.16 -14.72
N ASN A 33 37.68 -12.91 -14.16
CA ASN A 33 38.76 -12.45 -13.32
C ASN A 33 38.27 -11.65 -12.09
N GLN A 34 38.25 -12.27 -10.93
CA GLN A 34 38.04 -11.64 -9.61
C GLN A 34 38.86 -10.35 -9.43
N LYS A 35 40.10 -10.35 -9.93
CA LYS A 35 41.00 -9.20 -9.85
C LYS A 35 40.50 -7.99 -10.64
N ASP A 36 39.76 -8.18 -11.72
CA ASP A 36 39.16 -7.09 -12.48
C ASP A 36 37.97 -6.49 -11.71
N LEU A 37 37.11 -7.34 -11.13
CA LEU A 37 35.95 -6.92 -10.32
C LEU A 37 36.37 -6.23 -9.01
N ASP A 38 37.56 -6.48 -8.49
CA ASP A 38 38.12 -5.84 -7.30
C ASP A 38 38.75 -4.47 -7.57
N GLN A 39 38.83 -4.04 -8.84
CA GLN A 39 39.35 -2.71 -9.16
C GLN A 39 38.47 -1.61 -8.55
N VAL A 40 39.13 -0.61 -7.97
CA VAL A 40 38.45 0.58 -7.46
C VAL A 40 38.02 1.45 -8.63
N VAL A 41 36.73 1.77 -8.70
CA VAL A 41 36.15 2.65 -9.74
C VAL A 41 35.91 4.07 -9.24
N ALA A 42 35.71 4.23 -7.93
CA ALA A 42 35.71 5.53 -7.26
C ALA A 42 36.20 5.43 -5.83
N ASP A 43 36.74 6.53 -5.29
CA ASP A 43 37.07 6.72 -3.88
C ASP A 43 36.38 8.01 -3.38
N VAL A 44 35.70 7.93 -2.24
CA VAL A 44 34.90 9.01 -1.66
C VAL A 44 35.39 9.30 -0.25
N ASN A 45 35.85 10.54 0.01
CA ASN A 45 36.26 10.94 1.33
C ASN A 45 35.92 12.41 1.63
N ILE A 46 34.84 12.60 2.42
CA ILE A 46 34.37 13.95 2.78
C ILE A 46 35.05 14.56 4.00
N SER A 47 35.87 13.80 4.74
CA SER A 47 36.43 14.24 6.04
C SER A 47 37.16 15.56 5.97
N GLY A 48 37.90 15.83 4.89
CA GLY A 48 38.64 17.09 4.70
C GLY A 48 37.77 18.36 4.61
N LYS A 49 36.45 18.22 4.59
CA LYS A 49 35.50 19.34 4.51
C LYS A 49 34.95 19.77 5.87
N PHE A 50 35.25 19.07 6.95
CA PHE A 50 34.71 19.33 8.28
C PHE A 50 35.79 19.81 9.26
N GLU A 51 35.37 20.59 10.26
CA GLU A 51 36.25 21.06 11.33
C GLU A 51 36.76 19.89 12.20
N ASN A 52 35.93 18.87 12.43
CA ASN A 52 36.26 17.63 13.16
C ASN A 52 36.93 16.57 12.25
N ASN A 53 37.62 16.99 11.23
CA ASN A 53 38.16 16.11 10.18
C ASN A 53 39.01 14.96 10.72
N SER A 54 39.79 15.17 11.80
CA SER A 54 40.62 14.13 12.42
C SER A 54 39.80 13.02 13.07
N GLU A 55 38.63 13.37 13.65
CA GLU A 55 37.72 12.41 14.27
C GLU A 55 37.00 11.61 13.20
N LEU A 56 36.41 12.28 12.20
CA LEU A 56 35.76 11.63 11.08
C LEU A 56 36.72 10.75 10.30
N THR A 57 37.92 11.24 9.97
CA THR A 57 38.99 10.43 9.32
C THR A 57 39.31 9.15 10.10
N SER A 58 39.37 9.23 11.44
CA SER A 58 39.64 8.07 12.28
C SER A 58 38.53 7.02 12.22
N VAL A 59 37.27 7.43 12.10
CA VAL A 59 36.12 6.55 11.94
C VAL A 59 36.08 5.98 10.52
N LEU A 60 36.22 6.83 9.49
CA LEU A 60 36.22 6.40 8.08
C LEU A 60 37.36 5.41 7.76
N GLY A 61 38.44 5.41 8.55
CA GLY A 61 39.51 4.41 8.44
C GLY A 61 39.05 2.95 8.71
N TYR A 62 37.82 2.75 9.20
CA TYR A 62 37.22 1.44 9.43
C TYR A 62 36.08 1.13 8.44
N LEU A 63 35.74 2.05 7.55
CA LEU A 63 34.76 1.90 6.48
C LEU A 63 35.50 1.75 5.14
N SER A 64 34.83 1.15 4.17
CA SER A 64 35.29 1.20 2.79
C SER A 64 34.89 2.55 2.19
N THR A 65 35.84 3.40 1.91
CA THR A 65 35.60 4.64 1.15
C THR A 65 35.61 4.41 -0.35
N THR A 66 35.99 3.19 -0.79
CA THR A 66 36.19 2.85 -2.20
C THR A 66 35.02 2.04 -2.73
N ILE A 67 34.55 2.43 -3.89
CA ILE A 67 33.56 1.71 -4.69
C ILE A 67 34.32 0.81 -5.67
N LYS A 68 34.01 -0.49 -5.67
CA LYS A 68 34.64 -1.46 -6.54
C LYS A 68 33.80 -1.69 -7.81
N LYS A 69 34.48 -2.14 -8.88
CA LYS A 69 33.83 -2.50 -10.14
C LYS A 69 32.73 -3.54 -9.94
N ARG A 70 32.89 -4.51 -9.00
CA ARG A 70 31.86 -5.50 -8.69
C ARG A 70 30.54 -4.89 -8.20
N GLU A 71 30.59 -3.82 -7.41
CA GLU A 71 29.40 -3.12 -6.92
C GLU A 71 28.67 -2.45 -8.10
N LEU A 72 29.41 -1.80 -8.98
CA LEU A 72 28.87 -1.19 -10.18
C LEU A 72 28.23 -2.23 -11.11
N VAL A 73 28.88 -3.38 -11.31
CA VAL A 73 28.36 -4.50 -12.11
C VAL A 73 27.13 -5.12 -11.43
N SER A 74 27.16 -5.35 -10.14
CA SER A 74 26.01 -5.87 -9.38
C SER A 74 24.81 -4.93 -9.47
N TYR A 75 25.03 -3.64 -9.35
CA TYR A 75 23.97 -2.64 -9.49
C TYR A 75 23.40 -2.57 -10.90
N TYR A 76 24.25 -2.72 -11.92
CA TYR A 76 23.78 -2.86 -13.30
C TYR A 76 22.88 -4.11 -13.47
N LEU A 77 23.31 -5.27 -12.98
CA LEU A 77 22.56 -6.53 -13.11
C LEU A 77 21.23 -6.51 -12.35
N SER A 78 21.14 -5.82 -11.22
CA SER A 78 19.91 -5.73 -10.45
C SER A 78 18.90 -4.71 -11.02
N THR A 79 19.38 -3.59 -11.54
CA THR A 79 18.51 -2.45 -11.91
C THR A 79 18.89 -1.84 -13.25
N GLY A 80 20.18 -1.70 -13.52
CA GLY A 80 20.70 -0.93 -14.66
C GLY A 80 20.35 -1.52 -16.02
N TYR A 81 20.20 -2.83 -16.13
CA TYR A 81 19.86 -3.50 -17.40
C TYR A 81 18.53 -2.99 -17.98
N GLN A 82 17.57 -2.59 -17.12
CA GLN A 82 16.29 -2.04 -17.57
C GLN A 82 16.46 -0.70 -18.31
N TYR A 83 17.42 0.11 -17.90
CA TYR A 83 17.68 1.38 -18.58
C TYR A 83 18.17 1.15 -20.02
N VAL A 84 18.98 0.14 -20.23
CA VAL A 84 19.45 -0.22 -21.59
C VAL A 84 18.34 -0.90 -22.37
N GLU A 85 17.75 -1.99 -21.85
CA GLU A 85 16.82 -2.87 -22.57
C GLU A 85 15.42 -2.27 -22.77
N GLN A 86 14.91 -1.51 -21.78
CA GLN A 86 13.54 -0.99 -21.81
C GLN A 86 13.49 0.49 -22.21
N TYR A 87 14.44 1.29 -21.74
CA TYR A 87 14.44 2.73 -21.95
C TYR A 87 15.42 3.20 -23.05
N GLY A 88 16.27 2.31 -23.58
CA GLY A 88 17.15 2.60 -24.69
C GLY A 88 18.34 3.51 -24.37
N TYR A 89 18.75 3.59 -23.10
CA TYR A 89 19.95 4.32 -22.70
C TYR A 89 21.20 3.62 -23.23
N SER A 90 22.29 4.38 -23.46
CA SER A 90 23.58 3.78 -23.75
C SER A 90 24.19 3.11 -22.50
N TYR A 91 25.07 2.13 -22.68
CA TYR A 91 25.83 1.57 -21.58
C TYR A 91 26.65 2.65 -20.86
N GLU A 92 27.25 3.56 -21.60
CA GLU A 92 28.01 4.69 -21.04
C GLU A 92 27.15 5.53 -20.10
N ASP A 93 25.97 5.98 -20.56
CA ASP A 93 25.06 6.79 -19.73
C ASP A 93 24.59 5.99 -18.52
N THR A 94 24.25 4.72 -18.72
CA THR A 94 23.76 3.84 -17.65
C THR A 94 24.83 3.64 -16.57
N PHE A 95 26.03 3.21 -16.93
CA PHE A 95 27.09 2.97 -15.94
C PHE A 95 27.56 4.24 -15.23
N ASN A 96 27.60 5.38 -15.93
CA ASN A 96 27.89 6.65 -15.29
C ASN A 96 26.81 7.04 -14.28
N MET A 97 25.52 6.90 -14.63
CA MET A 97 24.40 7.15 -13.72
C MET A 97 24.43 6.23 -12.50
N LEU A 98 24.72 4.95 -12.69
CA LEU A 98 24.81 3.98 -11.59
C LEU A 98 26.01 4.30 -10.67
N LEU A 99 27.15 4.68 -11.24
CA LEU A 99 28.33 5.09 -10.44
C LEU A 99 28.03 6.36 -9.64
N ASP A 100 27.37 7.34 -10.24
CA ASP A 100 26.95 8.57 -9.55
C ASP A 100 25.98 8.25 -8.40
N GLY A 101 25.11 7.26 -8.57
CA GLY A 101 24.23 6.74 -7.52
C GLY A 101 25.02 6.15 -6.35
N LEU A 102 26.01 5.29 -6.62
CA LEU A 102 26.88 4.69 -5.59
C LEU A 102 27.72 5.75 -4.89
N VAL A 103 28.31 6.70 -5.63
CA VAL A 103 29.05 7.84 -5.05
C VAL A 103 28.15 8.68 -4.16
N SER A 104 26.95 8.99 -4.60
CA SER A 104 25.99 9.79 -3.83
C SER A 104 25.60 9.09 -2.53
N ARG A 105 25.40 7.77 -2.59
CA ARG A 105 25.12 6.96 -1.40
C ARG A 105 26.26 6.99 -0.40
N GLU A 106 27.50 6.82 -0.87
CA GLU A 106 28.69 6.85 -0.01
C GLU A 106 28.88 8.23 0.64
N ILE A 107 28.68 9.31 -0.11
CA ILE A 107 28.67 10.68 0.45
C ILE A 107 27.64 10.79 1.57
N MET A 108 26.43 10.31 1.37
CA MET A 108 25.36 10.38 2.36
C MET A 108 25.66 9.56 3.62
N ILE A 109 26.25 8.36 3.48
CA ILE A 109 26.67 7.54 4.62
C ILE A 109 27.69 8.30 5.47
N GLN A 110 28.75 8.81 4.85
CA GLN A 110 29.81 9.55 5.55
C GLN A 110 29.26 10.82 6.19
N TYR A 111 28.37 11.52 5.50
CA TYR A 111 27.71 12.73 6.02
C TYR A 111 26.82 12.41 7.24
N ALA A 112 26.03 11.37 7.18
CA ALA A 112 25.20 10.91 8.30
C ALA A 112 26.04 10.53 9.52
N ILE A 113 27.15 9.82 9.32
CA ILE A 113 28.10 9.48 10.40
C ILE A 113 28.69 10.76 11.02
N ASN A 114 29.10 11.74 10.19
CA ASN A 114 29.57 13.02 10.70
C ASN A 114 28.49 13.74 11.53
N TYR A 115 27.27 13.75 11.03
CA TYR A 115 26.13 14.33 11.76
C TYR A 115 25.97 13.70 13.14
N PHE A 116 26.07 12.37 13.26
CA PHE A 116 25.93 11.66 14.52
C PHE A 116 27.16 11.82 15.44
N LEU A 117 28.36 12.06 14.90
CA LEU A 117 29.51 12.45 15.68
C LEU A 117 29.31 13.83 16.36
N GLU A 118 28.65 14.75 15.66
CA GLU A 118 28.39 16.11 16.16
C GLU A 118 27.17 16.21 17.07
N ASN A 119 26.12 15.41 16.81
CA ASN A 119 24.82 15.55 17.46
C ASN A 119 24.45 14.37 18.38
N GLY A 120 25.22 13.27 18.36
CA GLY A 120 24.89 12.05 19.10
C GLY A 120 23.75 11.26 18.45
N VAL A 121 23.32 10.20 19.14
CA VAL A 121 22.18 9.34 18.78
C VAL A 121 21.32 9.16 20.02
N GLU A 122 20.04 9.47 19.96
CA GLU A 122 19.07 9.36 21.08
C GLU A 122 19.57 10.02 22.39
N GLY A 123 20.24 11.16 22.29
CA GLY A 123 20.78 11.88 23.44
C GLY A 123 22.07 11.29 24.03
N ALA A 124 22.61 10.23 23.43
CA ALA A 124 23.92 9.67 23.79
C ALA A 124 25.02 10.24 22.89
N ASP A 125 26.07 10.76 23.49
CA ASP A 125 27.24 11.23 22.74
C ASP A 125 27.87 10.07 21.96
N LYS A 126 28.18 10.30 20.69
CA LYS A 126 28.91 9.37 19.82
C LYS A 126 30.27 9.98 19.48
N THR A 127 31.33 9.34 19.94
CA THR A 127 32.69 9.84 19.75
C THR A 127 33.51 8.91 18.87
N ALA A 128 34.48 9.45 18.14
CA ALA A 128 35.43 8.66 17.37
C ALA A 128 36.15 7.63 18.24
N THR A 129 36.59 8.03 19.44
CA THR A 129 37.28 7.12 20.41
C THR A 129 36.36 5.98 20.84
N GLY A 130 35.06 6.25 21.10
CA GLY A 130 34.06 5.25 21.44
C GLY A 130 33.81 4.26 20.30
N CYS A 131 33.71 4.77 19.07
CA CYS A 131 33.57 3.96 17.87
C CYS A 131 34.77 3.02 17.67
N ILE A 132 35.98 3.56 17.72
CA ILE A 132 37.23 2.78 17.59
C ILE A 132 37.32 1.67 18.66
N ALA A 133 36.90 1.97 19.90
CA ALA A 133 36.87 0.98 20.98
C ALA A 133 35.82 -0.13 20.70
N ALA A 134 34.66 0.21 20.13
CA ALA A 134 33.63 -0.74 19.77
C ALA A 134 34.05 -1.68 18.62
N VAL A 135 34.79 -1.14 17.65
CA VAL A 135 35.32 -1.87 16.49
C VAL A 135 36.54 -2.74 16.86
N GLY A 136 37.24 -2.39 17.91
CA GLY A 136 38.53 -3.00 18.25
C GLY A 136 38.50 -4.53 18.35
N GLY A 137 39.28 -5.20 17.51
CA GLY A 137 39.41 -6.67 17.49
C GLY A 137 38.29 -7.42 16.84
N LYS A 138 37.35 -6.75 16.13
CA LYS A 138 36.26 -7.36 15.38
C LYS A 138 36.64 -7.65 13.93
N ASP A 139 36.10 -8.72 13.37
CA ASP A 139 36.40 -9.14 12.00
C ASP A 139 35.68 -8.26 10.95
N HIS A 140 34.40 -7.94 11.16
CA HIS A 140 33.57 -7.10 10.29
C HIS A 140 33.49 -5.68 10.84
N LYS A 141 34.55 -4.92 10.61
CA LYS A 141 34.71 -3.59 11.20
C LYS A 141 33.69 -2.59 10.76
N GLU A 142 33.29 -2.64 9.51
CA GLU A 142 32.30 -1.75 8.92
C GLU A 142 30.92 -1.95 9.55
N VAL A 143 30.51 -3.19 9.74
CA VAL A 143 29.29 -3.54 10.47
C VAL A 143 29.29 -2.97 11.89
N GLU A 144 30.44 -3.05 12.59
CA GLU A 144 30.56 -2.53 13.97
C GLU A 144 30.53 -0.99 14.00
N VAL A 145 31.06 -0.30 12.98
CA VAL A 145 30.91 1.16 12.84
C VAL A 145 29.43 1.53 12.69
N PHE A 146 28.72 0.90 11.77
CA PHE A 146 27.31 1.18 11.59
C PHE A 146 26.50 0.87 12.85
N LYS A 147 26.75 -0.28 13.48
CA LYS A 147 26.10 -0.66 14.74
C LYS A 147 26.35 0.36 15.86
N TYR A 148 27.52 1.00 15.90
CA TYR A 148 27.83 2.03 16.89
C TYR A 148 26.98 3.30 16.69
N PHE A 149 26.72 3.70 15.45
CA PHE A 149 25.97 4.91 15.13
C PHE A 149 24.46 4.68 14.94
N LEU A 150 24.00 3.44 14.77
CA LEU A 150 22.59 3.12 14.72
C LEU A 150 22.00 3.03 16.14
N THR A 151 20.69 3.30 16.24
CA THR A 151 19.89 2.82 17.37
C THR A 151 19.81 1.29 17.33
N GLN A 152 19.57 0.65 18.47
CA GLN A 152 19.41 -0.81 18.49
C GLN A 152 18.24 -1.24 17.60
N GLU A 153 17.12 -0.51 17.65
CA GLU A 153 15.94 -0.77 16.82
C GLU A 153 16.28 -0.73 15.32
N ASN A 154 16.91 0.35 14.84
CA ASN A 154 17.25 0.48 13.43
C ASN A 154 18.24 -0.59 12.95
N TYR A 155 19.19 -0.98 13.82
CA TYR A 155 20.08 -2.09 13.54
C TYR A 155 19.33 -3.41 13.42
N ASP A 156 18.49 -3.76 14.40
CA ASP A 156 17.76 -5.02 14.43
C ASP A 156 16.76 -5.10 13.26
N LYS A 157 16.11 -4.00 12.94
CA LYS A 157 15.22 -3.89 11.78
C LYS A 157 15.94 -4.11 10.45
N ALA A 158 17.14 -3.53 10.27
CA ALA A 158 17.94 -3.74 9.07
C ALA A 158 18.35 -5.21 8.92
N VAL A 159 18.83 -5.83 10.01
CA VAL A 159 19.20 -7.26 10.04
C VAL A 159 18.00 -8.16 9.75
N TYR A 160 16.86 -7.88 10.39
CA TYR A 160 15.61 -8.64 10.15
C TYR A 160 15.18 -8.56 8.69
N ASN A 161 15.12 -7.36 8.12
CA ASN A 161 14.69 -7.16 6.73
C ASN A 161 15.63 -7.85 5.74
N LEU A 162 16.94 -7.83 5.99
CA LEU A 162 17.90 -8.58 5.17
C LEU A 162 17.63 -10.08 5.23
N LYS A 163 17.48 -10.65 6.43
CA LYS A 163 17.21 -12.08 6.60
C LYS A 163 15.87 -12.49 5.96
N LYS A 164 14.84 -11.63 6.10
CA LYS A 164 13.55 -11.83 5.44
C LYS A 164 13.71 -11.86 3.93
N SER A 165 14.36 -10.87 3.33
CA SER A 165 14.61 -10.81 1.88
C SER A 165 15.39 -12.04 1.37
N LEU A 166 16.34 -12.56 2.16
CA LEU A 166 17.05 -13.80 1.81
C LEU A 166 16.12 -15.01 1.84
N ASN A 167 15.25 -15.11 2.82
CA ASN A 167 14.24 -16.17 2.87
C ASN A 167 13.28 -16.06 1.67
N ASP A 168 12.75 -14.88 1.38
CA ASP A 168 11.82 -14.66 0.24
C ASP A 168 12.48 -15.06 -1.09
N SER A 169 13.78 -14.78 -1.26
CA SER A 169 14.55 -15.19 -2.44
C SER A 169 14.71 -16.71 -2.52
N LEU A 170 15.01 -17.35 -1.38
CA LEU A 170 15.10 -18.80 -1.31
C LEU A 170 13.75 -19.48 -1.56
N ASP A 171 12.65 -18.86 -1.13
CA ASP A 171 11.30 -19.33 -1.35
C ASP A 171 10.92 -19.31 -2.82
N SER A 172 11.22 -18.21 -3.48
CA SER A 172 11.00 -18.08 -4.92
C SER A 172 11.76 -19.14 -5.71
N LEU A 173 12.99 -19.45 -5.29
CA LEU A 173 13.76 -20.54 -5.88
C LEU A 173 13.18 -21.92 -5.52
N GLU A 174 12.73 -22.11 -4.28
CA GLU A 174 12.17 -23.37 -3.82
C GLU A 174 10.88 -23.74 -4.56
N ALA A 175 10.05 -22.76 -4.90
CA ALA A 175 8.84 -22.98 -5.69
C ALA A 175 9.10 -23.74 -7.00
N SER A 176 10.31 -23.65 -7.56
CA SER A 176 10.71 -24.42 -8.74
C SER A 176 10.97 -25.91 -8.49
N TYR A 177 11.06 -26.34 -7.24
CA TYR A 177 11.38 -27.71 -6.82
C TYR A 177 10.21 -28.46 -6.20
N VAL A 178 9.04 -27.83 -6.09
CA VAL A 178 7.82 -28.43 -5.55
C VAL A 178 6.65 -28.19 -6.50
N THR A 179 5.65 -29.06 -6.42
CA THR A 179 4.38 -28.92 -7.16
C THR A 179 3.28 -28.67 -6.15
N VAL A 180 2.44 -27.67 -6.39
CA VAL A 180 1.21 -27.45 -5.61
C VAL A 180 0.18 -28.45 -6.09
N THR A 181 -0.32 -29.31 -5.20
CA THR A 181 -1.24 -30.40 -5.55
C THR A 181 -2.70 -30.02 -5.41
N GLU A 182 -3.03 -29.12 -4.51
CA GLU A 182 -4.38 -28.57 -4.26
C GLU A 182 -4.26 -27.16 -3.66
N GLU A 183 -5.35 -26.49 -3.47
CA GLU A 183 -5.59 -25.15 -2.95
C GLU A 183 -4.38 -24.36 -2.46
N ASP A 184 -4.23 -23.19 -3.06
CA ASP A 184 -3.29 -22.16 -2.65
C ASP A 184 -3.40 -21.92 -1.14
N HIS A 185 -2.32 -22.06 -0.40
CA HIS A 185 -2.29 -21.70 1.00
C HIS A 185 -1.02 -20.97 1.37
N ASP A 186 -1.17 -20.08 2.30
CA ASP A 186 -0.14 -19.18 2.74
C ASP A 186 0.98 -19.95 3.48
N HIS A 187 2.20 -19.84 2.98
CA HIS A 187 3.38 -20.40 3.62
C HIS A 187 4.06 -19.43 4.58
N GLU A 188 3.63 -18.20 4.66
CA GLU A 188 4.19 -17.25 5.62
C GLU A 188 3.99 -17.73 7.05
N GLU A 189 2.84 -18.35 7.36
CA GLU A 189 2.61 -18.97 8.67
C GLU A 189 3.54 -20.14 8.99
N ALA A 190 3.97 -20.88 7.99
CA ALA A 190 4.88 -22.00 8.18
C ALA A 190 6.34 -21.56 8.44
N ARG A 191 6.67 -20.31 8.20
CA ARG A 191 7.98 -19.68 8.48
C ARG A 191 7.90 -18.79 9.67
N THR A 192 7.00 -19.06 10.54
CA THR A 192 6.67 -18.25 11.68
C THR A 192 7.88 -17.58 12.30
N LEU A 193 7.74 -16.30 12.48
CA LEU A 193 8.32 -15.59 13.59
C LEU A 193 8.31 -16.51 14.82
N PRO A 194 9.33 -16.48 15.68
CA PRO A 194 9.36 -17.30 16.87
C PRO A 194 8.03 -17.27 17.62
N THR A 195 7.58 -18.40 18.14
CA THR A 195 6.29 -18.55 18.80
C THR A 195 6.13 -17.48 19.90
N GLY A 196 5.08 -16.68 19.84
CA GLY A 196 4.83 -15.59 20.79
C GLY A 196 5.32 -14.22 20.36
N VAL A 197 5.81 -14.09 19.14
CA VAL A 197 6.12 -12.76 18.57
C VAL A 197 4.82 -12.09 18.18
N ASP A 198 4.62 -10.91 18.72
CA ASP A 198 3.53 -10.03 18.38
C ASP A 198 3.99 -9.11 17.23
N THR A 199 3.53 -9.37 16.03
CA THR A 199 3.91 -8.62 14.82
C THR A 199 3.32 -7.21 14.78
N GLU A 200 2.37 -6.92 15.66
CA GLU A 200 1.79 -5.58 15.81
C GLU A 200 2.65 -4.67 16.69
N LYS A 201 3.60 -5.25 17.43
CA LYS A 201 4.54 -4.48 18.24
C LYS A 201 5.80 -4.15 17.47
N GLU A 202 6.26 -2.91 17.63
CA GLU A 202 7.50 -2.43 17.03
C GLU A 202 8.76 -3.20 17.49
N ASP A 203 8.67 -3.95 18.59
CA ASP A 203 9.77 -4.74 19.16
C ASP A 203 9.97 -6.13 18.54
N TYR A 204 9.11 -6.53 17.59
CA TYR A 204 9.25 -7.85 16.96
C TYR A 204 10.56 -8.01 16.17
N TYR A 205 11.17 -6.92 15.72
CA TYR A 205 12.47 -6.93 15.04
C TYR A 205 13.63 -7.40 15.93
N THR A 206 13.49 -7.35 17.24
CA THR A 206 14.50 -7.85 18.18
C THR A 206 14.57 -9.36 18.27
N ASN A 207 13.59 -10.05 17.68
CA ASN A 207 13.52 -11.51 17.69
C ASN A 207 14.55 -12.13 16.75
N ASP A 208 15.00 -13.33 17.12
CA ASP A 208 16.06 -14.05 16.39
C ASP A 208 15.49 -14.71 15.12
N TYR A 209 15.24 -13.89 14.09
CA TYR A 209 14.75 -14.36 12.79
C TYR A 209 15.89 -15.04 12.02
N ALA A 210 15.72 -16.32 11.70
CA ALA A 210 16.77 -17.12 11.07
C ALA A 210 16.51 -17.32 9.56
N VAL A 211 17.61 -17.43 8.77
CA VAL A 211 17.51 -17.87 7.38
C VAL A 211 17.52 -19.38 7.31
N TYR A 212 16.48 -19.96 6.74
CA TYR A 212 16.30 -21.41 6.65
C TYR A 212 16.88 -21.97 5.36
N THR A 213 17.96 -22.74 5.44
CA THR A 213 18.64 -23.33 4.28
C THR A 213 18.39 -24.82 4.10
N GLY A 214 17.93 -25.50 5.14
CA GLY A 214 17.74 -26.96 5.17
C GLY A 214 16.29 -27.44 5.18
N ARG A 215 15.34 -26.54 5.32
CA ARG A 215 13.90 -26.82 5.41
C ARG A 215 13.35 -27.33 4.07
N ASN A 216 12.25 -28.07 4.13
CA ASN A 216 11.53 -28.54 2.95
C ASN A 216 10.07 -28.11 3.04
N LEU A 217 9.58 -27.31 2.09
CA LEU A 217 8.18 -26.88 2.06
C LEU A 217 7.20 -28.05 2.03
N ALA A 218 7.56 -29.16 1.37
CA ALA A 218 6.72 -30.36 1.34
C ALA A 218 6.54 -31.02 2.70
N ASP A 219 7.45 -30.78 3.67
CA ASP A 219 7.32 -31.30 5.03
C ASP A 219 6.39 -30.43 5.90
N ASP A 220 6.30 -29.13 5.57
CA ASP A 220 5.50 -28.16 6.30
C ASP A 220 4.08 -28.01 5.72
N CYS A 221 3.93 -28.34 4.45
CA CYS A 221 2.71 -28.14 3.71
C CYS A 221 2.29 -29.41 2.97
N LYS A 222 1.13 -29.96 3.33
CA LYS A 222 0.60 -31.21 2.75
C LYS A 222 0.24 -31.09 1.26
N ASN A 223 0.10 -29.89 0.75
CA ASN A 223 -0.30 -29.63 -0.62
C ASN A 223 0.90 -29.48 -1.57
N TYR A 224 2.13 -29.56 -1.03
CA TYR A 224 3.35 -29.49 -1.82
C TYR A 224 3.99 -30.88 -1.94
N GLU A 225 4.27 -31.28 -3.16
CA GLU A 225 5.01 -32.50 -3.46
C GLU A 225 6.33 -32.18 -4.17
N PRO A 226 7.46 -32.81 -3.77
CA PRO A 226 8.71 -32.67 -4.49
C PRO A 226 8.57 -33.13 -5.94
N ILE A 227 9.04 -32.31 -6.89
CA ILE A 227 8.99 -32.62 -8.35
C ILE A 227 9.82 -33.86 -8.68
N ASP A 228 10.91 -34.09 -7.96
CA ASP A 228 11.76 -35.27 -8.10
C ASP A 228 11.86 -36.05 -6.78
N GLY A 229 11.98 -37.34 -6.84
CA GLY A 229 12.14 -38.22 -5.69
C GLY A 229 13.53 -38.16 -5.02
N SER A 230 14.23 -37.02 -5.05
CA SER A 230 15.57 -36.90 -4.49
C SER A 230 15.57 -36.85 -2.97
N THR A 231 16.67 -37.24 -2.36
CA THR A 231 16.84 -37.23 -0.89
C THR A 231 17.12 -35.83 -0.32
N ARG A 232 17.38 -34.84 -1.17
CA ARG A 232 17.57 -33.44 -0.76
C ARG A 232 16.23 -32.76 -0.59
N THR A 233 16.10 -31.97 0.48
CA THR A 233 14.92 -31.14 0.65
C THR A 233 14.81 -30.08 -0.45
N SER A 234 13.61 -29.62 -0.75
CA SER A 234 13.38 -28.53 -1.71
C SER A 234 14.20 -27.30 -1.35
N ARG A 235 14.25 -26.96 -0.07
CA ARG A 235 15.02 -25.83 0.44
C ARG A 235 16.52 -25.96 0.20
N GLN A 236 17.08 -27.15 0.39
CA GLN A 236 18.50 -27.41 0.08
C GLN A 236 18.80 -27.26 -1.40
N LYS A 237 17.85 -27.63 -2.28
CA LYS A 237 17.99 -27.41 -3.72
C LYS A 237 17.96 -25.93 -4.06
N ALA A 238 17.02 -25.17 -3.49
CA ALA A 238 16.91 -23.72 -3.64
C ALA A 238 18.21 -23.04 -3.17
N TYR A 239 18.71 -23.42 -2.01
CA TYR A 239 19.97 -22.86 -1.48
C TYR A 239 21.18 -23.16 -2.39
N ASN A 240 21.28 -24.36 -2.94
CA ASN A 240 22.34 -24.69 -3.92
C ASN A 240 22.20 -23.86 -5.20
N ALA A 241 20.97 -23.62 -5.69
CA ALA A 241 20.72 -22.75 -6.83
C ALA A 241 21.09 -21.30 -6.52
N PHE A 242 20.73 -20.81 -5.33
CA PHE A 242 21.12 -19.50 -4.83
C PHE A 242 22.65 -19.34 -4.80
N LEU A 243 23.39 -20.29 -4.23
CA LEU A 243 24.85 -20.26 -4.23
C LEU A 243 25.43 -20.25 -5.66
N THR A 244 24.84 -21.02 -6.56
CA THR A 244 25.25 -21.05 -7.98
C THR A 244 25.04 -19.68 -8.62
N ASN A 245 23.92 -19.02 -8.37
CA ASN A 245 23.63 -17.69 -8.89
C ASN A 245 24.63 -16.65 -8.36
N ILE A 246 24.91 -16.66 -7.04
CA ILE A 246 25.90 -15.78 -6.46
C ILE A 246 27.28 -16.01 -7.05
N GLN A 247 27.70 -17.27 -7.25
CA GLN A 247 28.97 -17.61 -7.89
C GLN A 247 29.03 -17.14 -9.35
N ALA A 248 27.92 -17.27 -10.10
CA ALA A 248 27.85 -16.83 -11.49
C ALA A 248 28.13 -15.33 -11.66
N TYR A 249 27.79 -14.52 -10.64
CA TYR A 249 28.09 -13.09 -10.60
C TYR A 249 29.40 -12.75 -9.88
N ASN A 250 30.20 -13.76 -9.53
CA ASN A 250 31.44 -13.60 -8.75
C ASN A 250 31.27 -12.81 -7.45
N LEU A 251 30.11 -12.94 -6.82
CA LEU A 251 29.77 -12.26 -5.56
C LEU A 251 30.26 -13.03 -4.32
N ILE A 252 30.67 -14.30 -4.49
CA ILE A 252 31.33 -15.08 -3.46
C ILE A 252 32.64 -15.68 -3.96
N ASP A 253 33.62 -15.80 -3.07
CA ASP A 253 34.84 -16.57 -3.35
C ASP A 253 34.50 -18.06 -3.42
N GLY A 254 34.75 -18.69 -4.55
CA GLY A 254 34.22 -19.95 -5.05
C GLY A 254 34.39 -21.22 -4.21
N LYS A 255 34.45 -21.16 -2.88
CA LYS A 255 34.61 -22.31 -1.99
C LYS A 255 33.89 -22.22 -0.63
N GLU A 256 32.98 -21.27 -0.46
CA GLU A 256 32.24 -21.21 0.80
C GLU A 256 31.21 -22.36 0.83
N ASP A 257 31.61 -23.52 1.33
CA ASP A 257 30.77 -24.70 1.57
C ASP A 257 30.16 -24.61 2.98
N THR A 258 29.21 -23.71 3.15
CA THR A 258 28.46 -23.59 4.40
C THR A 258 26.96 -23.67 4.14
N GLN A 259 26.25 -24.33 5.06
CA GLN A 259 24.78 -24.38 5.09
C GLN A 259 24.20 -23.18 5.85
N ASP A 260 25.04 -22.31 6.39
CA ASP A 260 24.63 -21.12 7.13
C ASP A 260 24.94 -19.87 6.28
N VAL A 261 23.92 -19.32 5.67
CA VAL A 261 24.04 -18.13 4.79
C VAL A 261 24.66 -16.95 5.51
N THR A 262 24.48 -16.84 6.84
CA THR A 262 25.00 -15.72 7.63
C THR A 262 26.52 -15.80 7.84
N LYS A 263 27.17 -16.84 7.36
CA LYS A 263 28.63 -17.01 7.36
C LYS A 263 29.27 -16.77 5.99
N LEU A 264 28.44 -16.49 4.96
CA LEU A 264 28.93 -16.17 3.62
C LEU A 264 29.50 -14.74 3.59
N THR A 265 30.56 -14.54 2.82
CA THR A 265 31.07 -13.19 2.50
C THR A 265 29.96 -12.34 1.87
N TYR A 266 29.14 -12.93 1.01
CA TYR A 266 27.96 -12.30 0.42
C TYR A 266 27.02 -11.69 1.48
N TYR A 267 26.72 -12.43 2.55
CA TYR A 267 25.84 -11.95 3.62
C TYR A 267 26.38 -10.66 4.27
N TYR A 268 27.68 -10.58 4.49
CA TYR A 268 28.27 -9.38 5.08
C TYR A 268 28.28 -8.19 4.13
N VAL A 269 28.49 -8.41 2.84
CA VAL A 269 28.36 -7.36 1.82
C VAL A 269 26.93 -6.78 1.81
N GLU A 270 25.93 -7.65 1.81
CA GLU A 270 24.52 -7.23 1.88
C GLU A 270 24.17 -6.56 3.22
N LEU A 271 24.73 -7.06 4.32
CA LEU A 271 24.55 -6.48 5.65
C LEU A 271 25.14 -5.07 5.73
N GLU A 272 26.37 -4.87 5.27
CA GLU A 272 27.01 -3.56 5.19
C GLU A 272 26.17 -2.59 4.34
N SER A 273 25.66 -3.06 3.23
CA SER A 273 24.73 -2.28 2.39
C SER A 273 23.44 -1.92 3.13
N ALA A 274 22.79 -2.88 3.79
CA ALA A 274 21.55 -2.64 4.53
C ALA A 274 21.75 -1.66 5.70
N LEU A 275 22.88 -1.80 6.43
CA LEU A 275 23.21 -0.92 7.55
C LEU A 275 23.61 0.48 7.08
N GLY A 276 24.31 0.61 5.96
CA GLY A 276 24.60 1.91 5.34
C GLY A 276 23.31 2.64 4.95
N GLN A 277 22.31 1.92 4.42
CA GLN A 277 21.00 2.52 4.16
C GLN A 277 20.27 2.89 5.47
N ALA A 278 20.36 2.06 6.49
CA ALA A 278 19.76 2.35 7.79
C ALA A 278 20.35 3.62 8.44
N ILE A 279 21.66 3.87 8.29
CA ILE A 279 22.31 5.12 8.75
C ILE A 279 21.74 6.35 8.03
N ILE A 280 21.56 6.28 6.71
CA ILE A 280 20.95 7.36 5.93
C ILE A 280 19.52 7.61 6.39
N ASN A 281 18.73 6.55 6.55
CA ASN A 281 17.35 6.67 7.01
C ASN A 281 17.29 7.29 8.41
N GLN A 282 18.11 6.82 9.35
CA GLN A 282 18.20 7.39 10.71
C GLN A 282 18.60 8.87 10.69
N TYR A 283 19.47 9.27 9.76
CA TYR A 283 19.82 10.68 9.58
C TYR A 283 18.58 11.50 9.17
N PHE A 284 17.80 11.04 8.20
CA PHE A 284 16.58 11.72 7.81
C PHE A 284 15.56 11.76 8.95
N ASP A 285 15.39 10.68 9.70
CA ASP A 285 14.53 10.66 10.89
C ASP A 285 14.97 11.71 11.93
N ALA A 286 16.28 11.85 12.13
CA ALA A 286 16.82 12.82 13.08
C ALA A 286 16.57 14.29 12.66
N ILE A 287 16.47 14.58 11.37
CA ILE A 287 16.18 15.93 10.87
C ILE A 287 14.68 16.20 10.71
N GLU A 288 13.80 15.21 10.87
CA GLU A 288 12.34 15.37 10.79
C GLU A 288 11.83 16.45 11.77
N THR A 289 12.40 16.51 12.98
CA THR A 289 12.02 17.50 13.98
C THR A 289 12.23 18.94 13.49
N LYS A 290 13.24 19.18 12.66
CA LYS A 290 13.51 20.50 12.05
C LYS A 290 12.43 20.92 11.04
N VAL A 291 11.80 19.95 10.40
CA VAL A 291 10.66 20.18 9.49
C VAL A 291 9.42 20.53 10.28
N SER A 292 9.15 19.79 11.35
CA SER A 292 7.99 20.04 12.21
C SER A 292 8.01 21.45 12.82
N GLU A 293 9.19 21.99 13.14
CA GLU A 293 9.35 23.37 13.62
C GLU A 293 8.97 24.44 12.56
N LYS A 294 9.01 24.10 11.28
CA LYS A 294 8.60 25.01 10.18
C LYS A 294 7.11 24.95 9.89
N LEU A 295 6.42 23.91 10.32
CA LEU A 295 4.98 23.72 10.13
C LEU A 295 4.19 24.50 11.20
N THR A 296 4.34 25.83 11.19
CA THR A 296 3.56 26.70 12.06
C THR A 296 2.10 26.73 11.62
N THR A 297 1.20 27.04 12.53
CA THR A 297 -0.23 27.23 12.25
C THR A 297 -0.45 28.18 11.08
N ASP A 298 0.26 29.29 11.07
CA ASP A 298 0.16 30.30 10.00
C ASP A 298 0.56 29.71 8.64
N TYR A 299 1.63 28.93 8.59
CA TYR A 299 2.08 28.28 7.36
C TYR A 299 1.03 27.26 6.84
N VAL A 300 0.49 26.41 7.72
CA VAL A 300 -0.51 25.40 7.33
C VAL A 300 -1.79 26.08 6.85
N MET A 301 -2.23 27.14 7.54
CA MET A 301 -3.41 27.92 7.17
C MET A 301 -3.20 28.66 5.83
N GLU A 302 -2.02 29.22 5.61
CA GLU A 302 -1.66 29.85 4.32
C GLU A 302 -1.74 28.84 3.18
N LYS A 303 -1.16 27.64 3.36
CA LYS A 303 -1.20 26.58 2.35
C LYS A 303 -2.62 26.07 2.09
N TYR A 304 -3.43 25.91 3.15
CA TYR A 304 -4.84 25.60 3.00
C TYR A 304 -5.54 26.65 2.11
N THR A 305 -5.36 27.91 2.43
CA THR A 305 -6.00 29.02 1.70
C THR A 305 -5.53 29.09 0.24
N GLU A 306 -4.22 29.01 0.00
CA GLU A 306 -3.65 29.02 -1.34
C GLU A 306 -4.20 27.85 -2.20
N THR A 307 -4.23 26.65 -1.65
CA THR A 307 -4.73 25.46 -2.34
C THR A 307 -6.22 25.58 -2.64
N LYS A 308 -7.02 26.04 -1.67
CA LYS A 308 -8.45 26.26 -1.85
C LYS A 308 -8.73 27.29 -2.94
N GLU A 309 -8.06 28.44 -2.89
CA GLU A 309 -8.21 29.52 -3.91
C GLU A 309 -7.74 29.07 -5.30
N GLN A 310 -6.74 28.19 -5.37
CA GLN A 310 -6.32 27.62 -6.65
C GLN A 310 -7.39 26.66 -7.17
N GLN A 311 -7.92 25.79 -6.34
CA GLN A 311 -9.00 24.86 -6.70
C GLN A 311 -10.29 25.60 -7.11
N GLU A 312 -10.62 26.73 -6.47
CA GLU A 312 -11.74 27.58 -6.87
C GLU A 312 -11.61 28.13 -8.30
N LYS A 313 -10.38 28.37 -8.75
CA LYS A 313 -10.10 28.83 -10.12
C LYS A 313 -10.06 27.70 -11.14
N ASP A 314 -9.59 26.52 -10.70
CA ASP A 314 -9.30 25.38 -11.59
C ASP A 314 -10.50 24.46 -11.77
N TYR A 315 -11.45 24.46 -10.81
CA TYR A 315 -12.56 23.53 -10.82
C TYR A 315 -13.82 24.14 -11.45
N ASP A 316 -14.28 23.47 -12.47
CA ASP A 316 -15.58 23.62 -13.10
C ASP A 316 -16.22 22.23 -13.27
N ASP A 317 -17.39 22.15 -13.85
CA ASP A 317 -18.10 20.89 -14.06
C ASP A 317 -17.32 19.85 -14.89
N GLU A 318 -16.36 20.27 -15.69
CA GLU A 318 -15.56 19.41 -16.56
C GLU A 318 -14.32 18.86 -15.83
N THR A 319 -13.66 19.70 -15.05
CA THR A 319 -12.42 19.41 -14.33
C THR A 319 -12.66 18.77 -12.97
N PHE A 320 -13.76 19.06 -12.31
CA PHE A 320 -14.06 18.55 -10.97
C PHE A 320 -14.27 17.02 -10.97
N ALA A 321 -14.85 16.46 -12.02
CA ALA A 321 -14.97 15.00 -12.14
C ALA A 321 -13.60 14.29 -12.09
N SER A 322 -12.57 14.90 -12.69
CA SER A 322 -11.19 14.40 -12.62
C SER A 322 -10.55 14.62 -11.24
N ALA A 323 -10.93 15.71 -10.55
CA ALA A 323 -10.44 15.98 -9.20
C ALA A 323 -10.91 14.91 -8.18
N LEU A 324 -12.08 14.29 -8.40
CA LEU A 324 -12.55 13.18 -7.55
C LEU A 324 -11.60 11.97 -7.57
N ASP A 325 -10.92 11.71 -8.68
CA ASP A 325 -9.91 10.65 -8.76
C ASP A 325 -8.73 10.93 -7.84
N SER A 326 -8.23 12.17 -7.88
CA SER A 326 -7.13 12.59 -7.01
C SER A 326 -7.52 12.55 -5.53
N ALA A 327 -8.77 12.89 -5.19
CA ALA A 327 -9.27 12.79 -3.82
C ALA A 327 -9.30 11.34 -3.32
N ALA A 328 -9.70 10.40 -4.18
CA ALA A 328 -9.68 8.97 -3.88
C ALA A 328 -8.25 8.45 -3.67
N GLU A 329 -7.25 9.08 -4.27
CA GLU A 329 -5.83 8.77 -4.09
C GLU A 329 -5.17 9.46 -2.88
N GLY A 330 -5.95 10.21 -2.08
CA GLY A 330 -5.49 10.86 -0.85
C GLY A 330 -5.14 12.34 -0.97
N SER A 331 -5.45 12.97 -2.09
CA SER A 331 -5.42 14.44 -2.21
C SER A 331 -6.72 15.05 -1.69
N TYR A 332 -6.65 16.23 -1.09
CA TYR A 332 -7.84 16.88 -0.55
C TYR A 332 -8.47 17.84 -1.56
N ILE A 333 -9.77 17.69 -1.79
CA ILE A 333 -10.59 18.70 -2.45
C ILE A 333 -11.07 19.68 -1.36
N LEU A 334 -10.47 20.87 -1.33
CA LEU A 334 -10.77 21.90 -0.34
C LEU A 334 -11.90 22.84 -0.81
N ASN A 335 -12.06 22.99 -2.13
CA ASN A 335 -13.15 23.76 -2.74
C ASN A 335 -14.04 22.81 -3.54
N GLY A 336 -15.27 22.57 -3.07
CA GLY A 336 -16.20 21.62 -3.64
C GLY A 336 -17.18 22.23 -4.64
N LEU A 337 -17.81 21.34 -5.42
CA LEU A 337 -18.97 21.64 -6.25
C LEU A 337 -20.14 20.74 -5.85
N ALA A 338 -21.31 21.34 -5.67
CA ALA A 338 -22.52 20.59 -5.29
C ALA A 338 -22.95 19.59 -6.36
N GLY A 339 -23.50 18.46 -5.91
CA GLY A 339 -23.96 17.38 -6.77
C GLY A 339 -22.92 16.30 -7.05
N TYR A 340 -21.66 16.55 -6.72
CA TYR A 340 -20.60 15.56 -6.76
C TYR A 340 -20.46 14.86 -5.40
N GLY A 341 -19.98 13.62 -5.40
CA GLY A 341 -19.79 12.85 -4.18
C GLY A 341 -19.47 11.39 -4.45
N TYR A 342 -19.67 10.57 -3.42
CA TYR A 342 -19.40 9.15 -3.45
C TYR A 342 -20.57 8.34 -2.89
N VAL A 343 -20.78 7.14 -3.44
CA VAL A 343 -21.79 6.19 -2.96
C VAL A 343 -21.16 4.82 -2.75
N TYR A 344 -21.45 4.19 -1.62
CA TYR A 344 -21.23 2.76 -1.45
C TYR A 344 -22.33 2.00 -2.16
N ASN A 345 -21.97 0.85 -2.74
CA ASN A 345 -22.88 -0.01 -3.48
C ASN A 345 -22.87 -1.42 -2.91
N ILE A 346 -24.00 -1.87 -2.37
CA ILE A 346 -24.19 -3.26 -2.02
C ILE A 346 -24.99 -3.90 -3.17
N LEU A 347 -24.31 -4.68 -4.01
CA LEU A 347 -24.99 -5.42 -5.10
C LEU A 347 -25.43 -6.79 -4.61
N ILE A 348 -26.74 -7.02 -4.64
CA ILE A 348 -27.35 -8.33 -4.45
C ILE A 348 -27.72 -8.86 -5.83
N PRO A 349 -26.94 -9.80 -6.41
CA PRO A 349 -27.06 -10.18 -7.80
C PRO A 349 -28.25 -11.08 -8.04
N PHE A 350 -28.67 -11.20 -9.30
CA PHE A 350 -29.52 -12.29 -9.75
C PHE A 350 -28.76 -13.63 -9.63
N SER A 351 -29.47 -14.65 -9.17
CA SER A 351 -28.96 -16.03 -9.27
C SER A 351 -28.82 -16.45 -10.73
N THR A 352 -28.10 -17.53 -10.98
CA THR A 352 -27.96 -18.11 -12.32
C THR A 352 -29.34 -18.40 -12.92
N SER A 353 -30.29 -18.94 -12.13
CA SER A 353 -31.65 -19.23 -12.60
C SER A 353 -32.43 -17.97 -12.93
N GLN A 354 -32.31 -16.93 -12.15
CA GLN A 354 -32.92 -15.63 -12.39
C GLN A 354 -32.36 -14.96 -13.66
N ASN A 355 -31.04 -15.02 -13.85
CA ASN A 355 -30.38 -14.51 -15.06
C ASN A 355 -30.84 -15.22 -16.32
N VAL A 356 -31.04 -16.54 -16.29
CA VAL A 356 -31.60 -17.30 -17.42
C VAL A 356 -33.01 -16.85 -17.74
N LYS A 357 -33.89 -16.76 -16.73
CA LYS A 357 -35.28 -16.30 -16.91
C LYS A 357 -35.36 -14.89 -17.50
N TYR A 358 -34.50 -14.01 -16.99
CA TYR A 358 -34.43 -12.62 -17.45
C TYR A 358 -33.91 -12.51 -18.89
N THR A 359 -32.84 -13.25 -19.22
CA THR A 359 -32.29 -13.31 -20.58
C THR A 359 -33.31 -13.84 -21.58
N GLU A 360 -34.06 -14.88 -21.23
CA GLU A 360 -35.15 -15.38 -22.06
C GLU A 360 -36.25 -14.34 -22.27
N ALA A 361 -36.59 -13.55 -21.24
CA ALA A 361 -37.55 -12.48 -21.35
C ALA A 361 -37.05 -11.38 -22.31
N LYS A 362 -35.80 -10.95 -22.18
CA LYS A 362 -35.14 -9.96 -23.09
C LYS A 362 -35.17 -10.43 -24.55
N ASN A 363 -34.92 -11.72 -24.80
CA ASN A 363 -34.89 -12.28 -26.14
C ASN A 363 -36.30 -12.27 -26.82
N ARG A 364 -37.38 -12.25 -26.06
CA ARG A 364 -38.75 -12.11 -26.58
C ARG A 364 -39.05 -10.68 -27.01
N LYS A 365 -38.17 -9.71 -26.70
CA LYS A 365 -38.29 -8.28 -27.03
C LYS A 365 -39.66 -7.69 -26.61
N PRO A 366 -40.07 -7.84 -25.33
CA PRO A 366 -41.27 -7.15 -24.84
C PRO A 366 -41.03 -5.64 -24.87
N GLY A 367 -42.06 -4.85 -24.75
CA GLY A 367 -41.89 -3.42 -24.48
C GLY A 367 -41.13 -3.19 -23.14
N GLU A 368 -40.53 -2.05 -22.99
CA GLU A 368 -39.61 -1.75 -21.84
C GLU A 368 -40.34 -1.84 -20.50
N ASP A 369 -41.57 -1.31 -20.39
CA ASP A 369 -42.41 -1.45 -19.18
C ASP A 369 -42.68 -2.92 -18.83
N ALA A 370 -42.95 -3.74 -19.86
CA ALA A 370 -43.18 -5.16 -19.65
C ALA A 370 -41.88 -5.86 -19.21
N LEU A 371 -40.75 -5.49 -19.79
CA LEU A 371 -39.47 -6.03 -19.39
C LEU A 371 -39.11 -5.63 -17.97
N PHE A 372 -39.32 -4.37 -17.59
CA PHE A 372 -39.13 -3.90 -16.22
C PHE A 372 -39.99 -4.68 -15.22
N ASN A 373 -41.27 -4.87 -15.51
CA ASN A 373 -42.14 -5.64 -14.62
C ASN A 373 -41.69 -7.10 -14.49
N ILE A 374 -41.25 -7.73 -15.58
CA ILE A 374 -40.70 -9.09 -15.54
C ILE A 374 -39.43 -9.12 -14.70
N ARG A 375 -38.52 -8.12 -14.85
CA ARG A 375 -37.31 -8.00 -14.08
C ARG A 375 -37.62 -7.89 -12.58
N ARG A 376 -38.55 -7.02 -12.21
CA ARG A 376 -39.00 -6.84 -10.82
C ARG A 376 -39.64 -8.13 -10.26
N ASP A 377 -40.47 -8.82 -11.03
CA ASP A 377 -41.11 -10.07 -10.60
C ASP A 377 -40.04 -11.16 -10.35
N ILE A 378 -39.03 -11.25 -11.22
CA ILE A 378 -37.91 -12.18 -11.06
C ILE A 378 -37.09 -11.81 -9.81
N ALA A 379 -36.89 -10.52 -9.54
CA ALA A 379 -36.11 -10.00 -8.42
C ALA A 379 -36.83 -10.05 -7.05
N THR A 380 -38.13 -10.43 -7.05
CA THR A 380 -38.93 -10.45 -5.81
C THR A 380 -38.29 -11.29 -4.71
N ASN A 381 -37.71 -12.42 -5.07
CA ASN A 381 -36.96 -13.28 -4.16
C ASN A 381 -35.47 -13.15 -4.46
N ILE A 382 -34.67 -13.05 -3.43
CA ILE A 382 -33.24 -13.10 -3.53
C ILE A 382 -32.85 -14.58 -3.52
N GLU A 383 -32.46 -15.11 -4.66
CA GLU A 383 -32.15 -16.54 -4.84
C GLU A 383 -30.64 -16.81 -4.88
N ALA A 384 -29.79 -15.77 -4.81
CA ALA A 384 -28.34 -15.92 -4.79
C ALA A 384 -27.93 -16.66 -3.53
N LYS A 385 -27.31 -17.84 -3.68
CA LYS A 385 -26.88 -18.68 -2.56
C LYS A 385 -25.66 -18.13 -1.84
N ASP A 386 -24.84 -17.37 -2.60
CA ASP A 386 -23.56 -16.86 -2.15
C ASP A 386 -23.65 -15.36 -1.86
N LEU A 387 -24.66 -14.93 -1.09
CA LEU A 387 -24.76 -13.54 -0.62
C LEU A 387 -23.58 -13.14 0.27
N ARG A 388 -22.84 -14.13 0.76
CA ARG A 388 -21.60 -13.88 1.50
C ARG A 388 -20.39 -13.71 0.60
N GLY A 389 -20.59 -13.77 -0.73
CA GLY A 389 -19.54 -13.74 -1.74
C GLY A 389 -18.42 -14.75 -1.49
N SER A 390 -17.79 -15.19 -2.54
CA SER A 390 -16.54 -15.95 -2.47
C SER A 390 -15.51 -15.27 -1.59
N TRP A 391 -15.52 -13.95 -1.53
CA TRP A 391 -14.61 -13.15 -0.76
C TRP A 391 -14.61 -13.48 0.75
N ILE A 392 -15.75 -13.68 1.40
CA ILE A 392 -15.81 -14.02 2.83
C ILE A 392 -15.41 -15.47 3.10
N SER A 393 -15.67 -16.38 2.16
CA SER A 393 -15.22 -17.77 2.28
C SER A 393 -13.72 -17.94 2.04
N GLU A 394 -13.10 -17.00 1.33
CA GLU A 394 -11.68 -17.01 0.96
C GLU A 394 -10.81 -16.21 1.93
N HIS A 395 -11.41 -15.33 2.76
CA HIS A 395 -10.67 -14.46 3.69
C HIS A 395 -10.98 -14.85 5.13
N ASP A 396 -9.94 -14.93 5.94
CA ASP A 396 -10.07 -15.16 7.39
C ASP A 396 -10.78 -13.97 8.03
N HIS A 397 -11.86 -14.25 8.76
CA HIS A 397 -12.67 -13.22 9.44
C HIS A 397 -11.89 -12.39 10.46
N ALA A 398 -10.79 -12.91 10.98
CA ALA A 398 -9.89 -12.20 11.88
C ALA A 398 -9.05 -11.13 11.17
N ASN A 399 -8.96 -11.21 9.83
CA ASN A 399 -8.10 -10.36 9.01
C ASN A 399 -8.87 -9.50 8.00
N TYR A 400 -10.06 -9.04 8.33
CA TYR A 400 -10.69 -7.94 7.58
C TYR A 400 -9.91 -6.62 7.68
N ALA A 401 -8.68 -6.70 8.12
CA ALA A 401 -7.65 -5.70 8.01
C ALA A 401 -7.27 -5.54 6.54
N TYR A 402 -8.11 -4.87 5.79
CA TYR A 402 -7.70 -4.43 4.48
C TYR A 402 -6.84 -3.19 4.65
N GLU A 403 -5.54 -3.41 4.76
CA GLU A 403 -4.54 -2.38 4.54
C GLU A 403 -4.08 -2.51 3.09
N ASP A 404 -4.62 -1.69 2.22
CA ASP A 404 -4.06 -1.47 0.91
C ASP A 404 -3.31 -0.15 0.89
N ASP A 405 -2.03 -0.22 0.54
CA ASP A 405 -1.13 0.93 0.38
C ASP A 405 -1.09 1.88 1.61
N GLY A 406 -1.19 1.31 2.81
CA GLY A 406 -1.15 2.07 4.07
C GLY A 406 -2.47 2.77 4.44
N LYS A 407 -3.57 2.41 3.79
CA LYS A 407 -4.92 2.89 4.13
C LYS A 407 -5.68 1.79 4.85
N THR A 408 -6.17 2.10 6.04
CA THR A 408 -7.03 1.21 6.82
C THR A 408 -8.48 1.43 6.39
N TYR A 409 -9.15 0.38 5.93
CA TYR A 409 -10.56 0.44 5.57
C TYR A 409 -11.45 0.28 6.80
N PHE A 410 -12.58 0.97 6.82
CA PHE A 410 -13.39 1.31 7.98
C PHE A 410 -13.93 0.17 8.85
N PHE A 411 -14.09 -1.04 8.33
CA PHE A 411 -14.87 -2.08 9.02
C PHE A 411 -14.04 -3.00 9.93
N GLN A 412 -12.74 -2.86 9.93
CA GLN A 412 -11.78 -3.72 10.60
C GLN A 412 -11.98 -3.87 12.11
N GLU A 413 -12.14 -2.75 12.76
CA GLU A 413 -12.14 -2.71 14.23
C GLU A 413 -13.41 -3.29 14.83
N ASN A 414 -14.54 -3.12 14.17
CA ASN A 414 -15.81 -3.62 14.65
C ASN A 414 -15.91 -5.15 14.57
N LEU A 415 -15.29 -5.76 13.56
CA LEU A 415 -15.29 -7.21 13.38
C LEU A 415 -14.19 -7.91 14.19
N ALA A 416 -12.97 -7.38 14.18
CA ALA A 416 -11.82 -8.02 14.83
C ALA A 416 -11.88 -7.97 16.36
N GLU A 417 -12.37 -6.86 16.94
CA GLU A 417 -12.34 -6.67 18.39
C GLU A 417 -13.60 -7.12 19.11
N ASN A 418 -14.72 -7.32 18.41
CA ASN A 418 -15.98 -7.62 19.06
C ASN A 418 -16.82 -8.65 18.27
N PRO A 419 -16.83 -9.93 18.70
CA PRO A 419 -17.64 -11.01 18.09
C PRO A 419 -19.14 -10.67 17.99
N LYS A 420 -19.64 -9.71 18.76
CA LYS A 420 -21.01 -9.22 18.71
C LYS A 420 -21.35 -8.63 17.33
N TYR A 421 -20.33 -8.07 16.63
CA TYR A 421 -20.47 -7.45 15.31
C TYR A 421 -20.00 -8.35 14.17
N ASP A 422 -19.66 -9.61 14.46
CA ASP A 422 -19.47 -10.59 13.41
C ASP A 422 -20.80 -10.79 12.67
N LEU A 423 -20.92 -10.13 11.54
CA LEU A 423 -22.13 -10.15 10.72
C LEU A 423 -22.53 -11.55 10.26
N LEU A 424 -21.56 -12.44 10.06
CA LEU A 424 -21.85 -13.82 9.68
C LEU A 424 -22.51 -14.57 10.82
N ASN A 425 -22.03 -14.43 12.05
CA ASN A 425 -22.63 -15.07 13.21
C ASN A 425 -23.85 -14.28 13.68
N HIS A 426 -23.81 -12.95 13.63
CA HIS A 426 -24.88 -12.10 14.14
C HIS A 426 -26.12 -12.13 13.25
N TYR A 427 -25.97 -11.99 11.93
CA TYR A 427 -27.09 -11.96 11.00
C TYR A 427 -27.36 -13.29 10.29
N ALA A 428 -26.34 -14.00 9.85
CA ALA A 428 -26.56 -15.31 9.22
C ALA A 428 -27.02 -16.38 10.21
N GLY A 429 -26.57 -16.33 11.45
CA GLY A 429 -27.09 -17.23 12.50
C GLY A 429 -28.50 -16.87 12.99
N LYS A 430 -28.90 -15.59 12.84
CA LYS A 430 -30.23 -15.11 13.24
C LYS A 430 -31.29 -15.29 12.15
N TYR A 431 -30.88 -15.18 10.89
CA TYR A 431 -31.74 -15.27 9.74
C TYR A 431 -31.17 -16.35 8.80
N ALA A 432 -31.69 -17.54 8.85
CA ALA A 432 -31.30 -18.66 8.01
C ALA A 432 -31.76 -18.48 6.55
N TYR A 433 -31.41 -17.32 5.98
CA TYR A 433 -31.78 -16.99 4.63
C TYR A 433 -30.98 -17.80 3.60
N ASN A 434 -31.68 -18.32 2.62
CA ASN A 434 -31.14 -19.03 1.46
C ASN A 434 -30.30 -20.27 1.76
N ASP A 435 -30.30 -20.75 3.00
CA ASP A 435 -29.75 -22.06 3.37
C ASP A 435 -30.90 -23.06 3.62
N PRO A 436 -31.21 -23.95 2.67
CA PRO A 436 -32.30 -24.90 2.78
C PRO A 436 -32.13 -25.92 3.91
N GLU A 437 -30.93 -26.09 4.43
CA GLU A 437 -30.62 -27.03 5.51
C GLU A 437 -30.65 -26.37 6.89
N ALA A 438 -30.72 -25.04 6.94
CA ALA A 438 -30.76 -24.32 8.20
C ALA A 438 -32.12 -24.40 8.88
N GLU A 439 -32.12 -24.45 10.20
CA GLU A 439 -33.35 -24.34 10.99
C GLU A 439 -34.00 -22.98 10.78
N GLY A 440 -35.26 -22.97 10.35
CA GLY A 440 -36.00 -21.74 10.06
C GLY A 440 -35.70 -21.13 8.70
N TYR A 441 -35.24 -21.94 7.74
CA TYR A 441 -35.00 -21.51 6.35
C TYR A 441 -36.11 -20.59 5.81
N GLN A 442 -35.72 -19.47 5.23
CA GLN A 442 -36.57 -18.51 4.57
C GLN A 442 -35.94 -18.03 3.27
N THR A 443 -36.77 -17.79 2.25
CA THR A 443 -36.34 -17.08 1.07
C THR A 443 -36.26 -15.59 1.38
N MET A 444 -35.07 -15.00 1.28
CA MET A 444 -34.86 -13.57 1.49
C MET A 444 -35.57 -12.76 0.39
N LYS A 445 -36.20 -11.68 0.79
CA LYS A 445 -36.70 -10.62 -0.09
C LYS A 445 -35.91 -9.34 0.14
N ILE A 446 -36.04 -8.40 -0.80
CA ILE A 446 -35.37 -7.11 -0.62
C ILE A 446 -35.83 -6.38 0.67
N ASP A 447 -37.11 -6.53 1.05
CA ASP A 447 -37.60 -5.98 2.32
C ASP A 447 -36.89 -6.55 3.54
N ASP A 448 -36.57 -7.86 3.50
CA ASP A 448 -35.87 -8.53 4.60
C ASP A 448 -34.44 -7.99 4.72
N PHE A 449 -33.76 -7.85 3.58
CA PHE A 449 -32.43 -7.24 3.53
C PHE A 449 -32.46 -5.80 4.04
N MET A 450 -33.41 -4.99 3.61
CA MET A 450 -33.55 -3.60 4.07
C MET A 450 -33.87 -3.49 5.56
N ASN A 451 -34.52 -4.47 6.15
CA ASN A 451 -34.67 -4.54 7.61
C ASN A 451 -33.32 -4.80 8.31
N ILE A 452 -32.48 -5.68 7.75
CA ILE A 452 -31.12 -5.91 8.24
C ILE A 452 -30.31 -4.61 8.12
N PHE A 453 -30.29 -3.98 6.95
CA PHE A 453 -29.60 -2.74 6.68
C PHE A 453 -29.94 -1.65 7.71
N LYS A 454 -31.23 -1.36 7.88
CA LYS A 454 -31.70 -0.33 8.80
C LYS A 454 -31.38 -0.66 10.25
N SER A 455 -31.62 -1.90 10.68
CA SER A 455 -31.38 -2.33 12.06
C SER A 455 -29.90 -2.29 12.43
N TYR A 456 -29.05 -2.72 11.51
CA TYR A 456 -27.61 -2.76 11.76
C TYR A 456 -26.99 -1.36 11.84
N ILE A 457 -27.32 -0.48 10.90
CA ILE A 457 -26.86 0.91 10.96
C ILE A 457 -27.32 1.57 12.24
N THR A 458 -28.58 1.36 12.66
CA THR A 458 -29.10 1.91 13.92
C THR A 458 -28.36 1.35 15.13
N GLU A 459 -28.07 0.06 15.15
CA GLU A 459 -27.36 -0.59 16.25
C GLU A 459 -25.93 -0.04 16.42
N ILE A 460 -25.20 0.12 15.31
CA ILE A 460 -23.80 0.54 15.33
C ILE A 460 -23.67 2.05 15.57
N SER A 461 -24.47 2.87 14.88
CA SER A 461 -24.31 4.32 14.90
C SER A 461 -25.16 5.03 15.95
N GLY A 462 -26.22 4.39 16.45
CA GLY A 462 -27.22 5.04 17.27
C GLY A 462 -28.11 6.03 16.50
N ALA A 463 -27.95 6.16 15.18
CA ALA A 463 -28.82 6.97 14.33
C ALA A 463 -30.14 6.24 14.04
N THR A 464 -31.18 6.97 13.66
CA THR A 464 -32.43 6.37 13.17
C THR A 464 -32.39 6.27 11.66
N VAL A 465 -32.90 5.16 11.11
CA VAL A 465 -32.93 4.96 9.65
C VAL A 465 -34.39 4.92 9.19
N GLU A 466 -34.75 5.87 8.34
CA GLU A 466 -36.07 5.98 7.76
C GLU A 466 -36.01 5.65 6.28
N GLY A 467 -37.08 5.07 5.75
CA GLY A 467 -37.18 4.73 4.33
C GLY A 467 -38.61 4.77 3.81
N GLU A 468 -38.73 5.12 2.55
CA GLU A 468 -39.98 5.16 1.81
C GLU A 468 -39.91 4.21 0.64
N LYS A 469 -40.88 3.26 0.56
CA LYS A 469 -40.98 2.34 -0.56
C LYS A 469 -41.46 3.08 -1.80
N ASN A 470 -40.86 2.76 -2.95
CA ASN A 470 -41.19 3.37 -4.23
C ASN A 470 -41.23 4.91 -4.13
N PRO A 471 -40.19 5.58 -3.62
CA PRO A 471 -40.23 7.01 -3.49
C PRO A 471 -40.42 7.68 -4.85
N THR A 472 -41.08 8.83 -4.85
CA THR A 472 -41.30 9.61 -6.06
C THR A 472 -40.12 10.58 -6.24
N TYR A 473 -39.24 10.29 -7.19
CA TYR A 473 -38.32 11.27 -7.71
C TYR A 473 -38.93 12.08 -8.86
N ALA A 474 -38.25 13.09 -9.34
CA ALA A 474 -38.68 13.82 -10.53
C ALA A 474 -38.73 12.87 -11.73
N THR A 475 -39.79 13.03 -12.55
CA THR A 475 -39.88 12.30 -13.82
C THR A 475 -38.72 12.69 -14.73
N VAL A 476 -37.99 11.70 -15.23
CA VAL A 476 -36.83 11.87 -16.11
C VAL A 476 -37.12 11.27 -17.46
N THR A 477 -36.93 12.07 -18.50
CA THR A 477 -37.04 11.64 -19.90
C THR A 477 -35.68 11.72 -20.54
N ASP A 478 -35.38 10.82 -21.46
CA ASP A 478 -34.14 10.82 -22.24
C ASP A 478 -32.86 10.78 -21.41
N PHE A 479 -32.93 10.29 -20.16
CA PHE A 479 -31.76 10.17 -19.30
C PHE A 479 -30.71 9.27 -19.95
N LYS A 480 -29.45 9.68 -19.84
CA LYS A 480 -28.30 8.91 -20.31
C LYS A 480 -27.45 8.48 -19.13
N GLY A 481 -27.32 7.17 -18.94
CA GLY A 481 -26.34 6.61 -18.04
C GLY A 481 -25.21 5.98 -18.84
N GLY A 482 -23.99 6.44 -18.63
CA GLY A 482 -22.85 6.06 -19.45
C GLY A 482 -23.13 6.31 -20.94
N ASP A 483 -22.86 5.32 -21.77
CA ASP A 483 -23.16 5.37 -23.21
C ASP A 483 -24.62 5.00 -23.56
N LYS A 484 -25.45 4.73 -22.57
CA LYS A 484 -26.85 4.30 -22.78
C LYS A 484 -27.79 5.49 -22.67
N LYS A 485 -28.78 5.48 -23.50
CA LYS A 485 -29.90 6.42 -23.46
C LYS A 485 -31.18 5.65 -23.16
N MET A 486 -31.96 6.13 -22.19
CA MET A 486 -33.32 5.64 -21.96
C MET A 486 -34.30 6.59 -22.61
N ASP A 487 -35.29 6.02 -23.25
CA ASP A 487 -36.19 6.76 -24.16
C ASP A 487 -37.54 7.12 -23.50
N HIS A 488 -37.76 6.77 -22.22
CA HIS A 488 -39.01 7.04 -21.51
C HIS A 488 -38.81 7.24 -19.98
N ASN A 489 -39.91 7.60 -19.33
CA ASN A 489 -39.95 8.08 -17.93
C ASN A 489 -39.80 7.00 -16.83
N ASP A 490 -39.39 5.80 -17.14
CA ASP A 490 -39.56 4.66 -16.24
C ASP A 490 -38.40 4.47 -15.25
N TYR A 491 -37.45 5.36 -15.24
CA TYR A 491 -36.34 5.33 -14.28
C TYR A 491 -36.79 5.36 -12.83
N VAL A 492 -37.81 6.17 -12.56
CA VAL A 492 -38.39 6.29 -11.21
C VAL A 492 -38.94 4.94 -10.73
N ASN A 493 -39.38 4.10 -11.65
CA ASN A 493 -39.87 2.75 -11.35
C ASN A 493 -38.77 1.76 -10.99
N PHE A 494 -37.49 2.11 -11.23
CA PHE A 494 -36.36 1.26 -10.85
C PHE A 494 -35.91 1.50 -9.41
N VAL A 495 -36.33 2.58 -8.78
CA VAL A 495 -36.09 2.85 -7.37
C VAL A 495 -37.20 2.24 -6.55
N TYR A 496 -36.83 1.22 -5.76
CA TYR A 496 -37.77 0.50 -4.90
C TYR A 496 -38.02 1.23 -3.58
N GLU A 497 -36.94 1.68 -2.94
CA GLU A 497 -36.95 2.38 -1.68
C GLU A 497 -35.89 3.48 -1.70
N ALA A 498 -36.15 4.59 -1.05
CA ALA A 498 -35.16 5.59 -0.69
C ALA A 498 -35.39 6.02 0.76
N GLY A 499 -34.38 6.56 1.37
CA GLY A 499 -34.48 7.01 2.76
C GLY A 499 -33.23 7.73 3.24
N GLN A 500 -33.23 7.97 4.53
CA GLN A 500 -32.19 8.76 5.20
C GLN A 500 -31.79 8.12 6.52
N VAL A 501 -30.51 8.10 6.79
CA VAL A 501 -29.95 7.92 8.14
C VAL A 501 -29.99 9.27 8.82
N ASN A 502 -30.80 9.38 9.84
CA ASN A 502 -31.01 10.63 10.58
C ASN A 502 -30.05 10.66 11.78
N PHE A 503 -29.01 11.45 11.65
CA PHE A 503 -28.02 11.67 12.71
C PHE A 503 -28.56 12.64 13.76
N THR A 504 -28.24 12.42 15.02
CA THR A 504 -28.49 13.37 16.09
C THR A 504 -27.36 14.39 16.23
N GLU A 505 -26.19 14.05 15.67
CA GLU A 505 -25.04 14.91 15.55
C GLU A 505 -25.05 15.62 14.19
N GLU A 506 -24.40 16.76 14.12
CA GLU A 506 -24.23 17.48 12.86
C GLU A 506 -23.25 16.71 11.95
N VAL A 507 -23.65 16.47 10.70
CA VAL A 507 -22.78 15.85 9.70
C VAL A 507 -21.76 16.87 9.21
N LYS A 508 -20.48 16.57 9.36
CA LYS A 508 -19.38 17.46 8.97
C LYS A 508 -18.37 16.70 8.09
N ALA A 509 -18.02 17.29 6.97
CA ALA A 509 -16.94 16.76 6.15
C ALA A 509 -15.59 16.74 6.90
N SER A 510 -15.37 17.72 7.80
CA SER A 510 -14.17 17.78 8.64
C SER A 510 -14.04 16.66 9.67
N GLU A 511 -15.13 15.93 9.96
CA GLU A 511 -15.18 14.81 10.90
C GLU A 511 -15.43 13.46 10.19
N TYR A 512 -15.21 13.40 8.86
CA TYR A 512 -15.51 12.22 8.05
C TYR A 512 -14.83 10.94 8.57
N PHE A 513 -13.57 11.03 8.98
CA PHE A 513 -12.78 9.91 9.49
C PHE A 513 -12.75 9.82 11.02
N LYS A 514 -13.51 10.62 11.71
CA LYS A 514 -13.55 10.63 13.18
C LYS A 514 -14.36 9.43 13.70
N ARG A 515 -13.68 8.43 14.23
CA ARG A 515 -14.20 7.09 14.57
C ARG A 515 -15.37 7.08 15.55
N ASP A 516 -15.44 8.03 16.46
CA ASP A 516 -16.49 8.14 17.47
C ASP A 516 -17.74 8.87 16.98
N SER A 517 -17.69 9.54 15.81
CA SER A 517 -18.85 10.23 15.23
C SER A 517 -19.93 9.25 14.75
N GLN A 518 -21.19 9.68 14.78
CA GLN A 518 -22.30 8.87 14.26
C GLN A 518 -22.18 8.62 12.75
N GLN A 519 -21.72 9.63 12.00
CA GLN A 519 -21.54 9.47 10.55
C GLN A 519 -20.50 8.42 10.21
N TYR A 520 -19.36 8.38 10.92
CA TYR A 520 -18.33 7.35 10.73
C TYR A 520 -18.84 5.96 11.09
N LYS A 521 -19.55 5.82 12.22
CA LYS A 521 -20.11 4.55 12.65
C LYS A 521 -21.16 4.02 11.65
N ALA A 522 -22.02 4.91 11.11
CA ALA A 522 -22.98 4.52 10.09
C ALA A 522 -22.29 4.09 8.79
N LEU A 523 -21.26 4.83 8.38
CA LEU A 523 -20.44 4.51 7.23
C LEU A 523 -19.75 3.15 7.39
N SER A 524 -19.17 2.89 8.56
CA SER A 524 -18.55 1.60 8.91
C SER A 524 -19.57 0.46 8.84
N ALA A 525 -20.78 0.66 9.40
CA ALA A 525 -21.86 -0.34 9.34
C ALA A 525 -22.28 -0.67 7.89
N VAL A 526 -22.39 0.34 7.03
CA VAL A 526 -22.72 0.13 5.62
C VAL A 526 -21.60 -0.62 4.91
N ASN A 527 -20.35 -0.29 5.22
CA ASN A 527 -19.20 -0.95 4.63
C ASN A 527 -19.10 -2.43 5.06
N GLU A 528 -19.37 -2.74 6.32
CA GLU A 528 -19.47 -4.11 6.80
C GLU A 528 -20.58 -4.89 6.07
N LEU A 529 -21.75 -4.27 5.86
CA LEU A 529 -22.83 -4.89 5.07
C LEU A 529 -22.44 -5.11 3.60
N LEU A 530 -21.66 -4.17 3.02
CA LEU A 530 -21.12 -4.30 1.68
C LEU A 530 -20.25 -5.54 1.57
N PHE A 531 -19.33 -5.73 2.50
CA PHE A 531 -18.43 -6.90 2.48
C PHE A 531 -19.15 -8.22 2.84
N ALA A 532 -20.19 -8.16 3.70
CA ALA A 532 -20.95 -9.33 4.08
C ALA A 532 -21.91 -9.84 2.99
N TYR A 533 -22.48 -8.94 2.20
CA TYR A 533 -23.58 -9.26 1.28
C TYR A 533 -23.34 -8.81 -0.16
N GLY A 534 -22.44 -7.86 -0.39
CA GLY A 534 -22.13 -7.36 -1.71
C GLY A 534 -21.36 -8.38 -2.55
N THR A 535 -21.54 -8.30 -3.87
CA THR A 535 -20.83 -9.16 -4.84
C THR A 535 -20.19 -8.36 -5.96
N ASP A 536 -20.17 -7.04 -5.84
CA ASP A 536 -19.58 -6.13 -6.83
C ASP A 536 -18.09 -5.93 -6.57
N PRO A 537 -17.19 -6.51 -7.39
CA PRO A 537 -15.76 -6.39 -7.17
C PRO A 537 -15.25 -4.94 -7.20
N GLY A 538 -15.89 -4.06 -7.98
CA GLY A 538 -15.54 -2.64 -8.04
C GLY A 538 -15.82 -1.91 -6.73
N ALA A 539 -16.88 -2.32 -6.02
CA ALA A 539 -17.25 -1.71 -4.75
C ALA A 539 -16.23 -2.01 -3.65
N PHE A 540 -15.60 -3.19 -3.66
CA PHE A 540 -14.59 -3.58 -2.68
C PHE A 540 -13.29 -2.79 -2.79
N ASN A 541 -12.97 -2.26 -3.97
CA ASN A 541 -11.74 -1.51 -4.24
C ASN A 541 -11.92 0.01 -4.17
N SER A 542 -13.10 0.48 -3.78
CA SER A 542 -13.42 1.91 -3.78
C SER A 542 -13.43 2.47 -2.36
N TYR A 543 -12.36 3.13 -1.96
CA TYR A 543 -12.15 3.67 -0.60
C TYR A 543 -13.31 4.52 -0.06
N MET A 544 -13.80 5.50 -0.84
CA MET A 544 -14.97 6.32 -0.47
C MET A 544 -16.27 5.83 -1.12
N GLY A 545 -16.18 4.84 -1.98
CA GLY A 545 -17.26 4.37 -2.84
C GLY A 545 -17.12 4.86 -4.27
N TYR A 546 -18.14 4.56 -5.08
CA TYR A 546 -18.18 5.00 -6.47
C TYR A 546 -18.37 6.51 -6.60
N LYS A 547 -17.59 7.12 -7.48
CA LYS A 547 -17.72 8.54 -7.82
C LYS A 547 -19.06 8.81 -8.51
N VAL A 548 -19.67 9.90 -8.12
CA VAL A 548 -20.93 10.39 -8.70
C VAL A 548 -20.74 11.81 -9.19
N SER A 549 -21.12 12.04 -10.42
CA SER A 549 -21.19 13.37 -11.07
C SER A 549 -22.65 13.74 -11.34
N PRO A 550 -23.04 15.01 -11.24
CA PRO A 550 -24.38 15.45 -11.61
C PRO A 550 -24.62 15.41 -13.12
N GLN A 551 -23.59 15.22 -13.93
CA GLN A 551 -23.70 15.18 -15.39
C GLN A 551 -24.16 13.78 -15.84
N GLU A 552 -25.25 13.73 -16.57
CA GLU A 552 -25.77 12.50 -17.16
C GLU A 552 -24.74 11.83 -18.09
N GLY A 553 -24.56 10.52 -17.92
CA GLY A 553 -23.68 9.73 -18.78
C GLY A 553 -22.19 9.88 -18.52
N SER A 554 -21.79 10.62 -17.49
CA SER A 554 -20.38 10.88 -17.21
C SER A 554 -19.66 9.74 -16.48
N THR A 555 -20.40 8.86 -15.79
CA THR A 555 -19.83 7.84 -14.91
C THR A 555 -19.61 6.48 -15.57
N GLY A 556 -20.24 6.22 -16.74
CA GLY A 556 -20.22 4.91 -17.37
C GLY A 556 -21.12 3.86 -16.71
N PHE A 557 -21.85 4.21 -15.66
CA PHE A 557 -22.78 3.31 -14.98
C PHE A 557 -24.03 3.02 -15.83
N VAL A 558 -24.75 1.96 -15.46
CA VAL A 558 -26.08 1.73 -16.03
C VAL A 558 -27.04 2.83 -15.57
N PRO A 559 -27.98 3.24 -16.44
CA PRO A 559 -28.78 4.43 -16.19
C PRO A 559 -29.52 4.43 -14.87
N GLU A 560 -30.10 3.30 -14.47
CA GLU A 560 -30.85 3.16 -13.23
C GLU A 560 -29.97 3.42 -12.00
N PHE A 561 -28.75 2.89 -12.02
CA PHE A 561 -27.77 3.09 -10.97
C PHE A 561 -27.33 4.54 -10.92
N GLU A 562 -26.92 5.10 -12.07
CA GLU A 562 -26.41 6.48 -12.16
C GLU A 562 -27.45 7.48 -11.65
N TYR A 563 -28.69 7.34 -12.10
CA TYR A 563 -29.78 8.20 -11.64
C TYR A 563 -30.00 8.10 -10.13
N ALA A 564 -30.09 6.89 -9.59
CA ALA A 564 -30.27 6.68 -8.16
C ALA A 564 -29.10 7.24 -7.35
N ALA A 565 -27.84 7.03 -7.81
CA ALA A 565 -26.64 7.56 -7.19
C ALA A 565 -26.63 9.10 -7.15
N GLN A 566 -27.02 9.75 -8.26
CA GLN A 566 -27.15 11.21 -8.31
C GLN A 566 -28.21 11.73 -7.33
N GLN A 567 -29.33 11.02 -7.19
CA GLN A 567 -30.37 11.45 -6.23
C GLN A 567 -29.90 11.35 -4.79
N VAL A 568 -29.21 10.26 -4.40
CA VAL A 568 -28.71 10.12 -3.02
C VAL A 568 -27.57 11.10 -2.70
N VAL A 569 -26.66 11.37 -3.65
CA VAL A 569 -25.63 12.38 -3.46
C VAL A 569 -26.24 13.78 -3.31
N LYS A 570 -27.24 14.11 -4.14
CA LYS A 570 -27.96 15.40 -4.02
C LYS A 570 -28.66 15.57 -2.70
N GLN A 571 -29.13 14.49 -2.06
CA GLN A 571 -29.77 14.53 -0.74
C GLN A 571 -28.74 14.60 0.41
N GLY A 572 -27.47 14.23 0.14
CA GLY A 572 -26.36 14.35 1.07
C GLY A 572 -26.05 13.06 1.84
N VAL A 573 -25.07 13.18 2.70
CA VAL A 573 -24.51 12.06 3.49
C VAL A 573 -25.60 11.38 4.32
N GLY A 574 -25.59 10.04 4.31
CA GLY A 574 -26.57 9.21 5.02
C GLY A 574 -27.84 8.91 4.21
N SER A 575 -28.05 9.57 3.06
CA SER A 575 -29.14 9.18 2.17
C SER A 575 -28.83 7.85 1.48
N TYR A 576 -29.87 7.07 1.20
CA TYR A 576 -29.74 5.80 0.49
C TYR A 576 -30.89 5.60 -0.49
N ALA A 577 -30.64 4.75 -1.48
CA ALA A 577 -31.68 4.28 -2.40
C ALA A 577 -31.43 2.82 -2.77
N VAL A 578 -32.55 2.10 -3.02
CA VAL A 578 -32.53 0.74 -3.54
C VAL A 578 -33.01 0.80 -4.97
N CYS A 579 -32.18 0.45 -5.93
CA CYS A 579 -32.57 0.40 -7.35
C CYS A 579 -32.34 -0.99 -7.95
N LEU A 580 -33.12 -1.31 -8.98
CA LEU A 580 -33.06 -2.58 -9.67
C LEU A 580 -32.50 -2.39 -11.08
N THR A 581 -31.37 -3.05 -11.36
CA THR A 581 -30.74 -3.06 -12.67
C THR A 581 -30.79 -4.43 -13.31
N ASP A 582 -30.18 -4.59 -14.47
CA ASP A 582 -30.00 -5.89 -15.12
C ASP A 582 -29.11 -6.86 -14.33
N TYR A 583 -28.36 -6.38 -13.32
CA TYR A 583 -27.48 -7.20 -12.49
C TYR A 583 -28.16 -7.70 -11.20
N GLY A 584 -29.20 -7.01 -10.73
CA GLY A 584 -29.88 -7.31 -9.47
C GLY A 584 -30.23 -6.04 -8.71
N TRP A 585 -30.39 -6.16 -7.39
CA TRP A 585 -30.64 -5.05 -6.48
C TRP A 585 -29.35 -4.36 -6.09
N HIS A 586 -29.33 -3.03 -6.21
CA HIS A 586 -28.28 -2.17 -5.70
C HIS A 586 -28.81 -1.35 -4.53
N ILE A 587 -28.12 -1.41 -3.41
CA ILE A 587 -28.37 -0.55 -2.27
C ILE A 587 -27.25 0.48 -2.27
N LEU A 588 -27.60 1.71 -2.60
CA LEU A 588 -26.69 2.85 -2.70
C LEU A 588 -26.78 3.68 -1.44
N TYR A 589 -25.63 4.01 -0.84
CA TYR A 589 -25.53 4.85 0.33
C TYR A 589 -24.57 6.02 0.05
N CYS A 590 -25.02 7.26 0.28
CA CYS A 590 -24.17 8.43 0.13
C CYS A 590 -23.13 8.47 1.27
N SER A 591 -21.90 8.16 0.94
CA SER A 591 -20.78 8.17 1.87
C SER A 591 -20.22 9.57 2.06
N PHE A 592 -20.17 10.35 0.98
CA PHE A 592 -19.67 11.73 0.99
C PHE A 592 -20.37 12.54 -0.11
N ALA A 593 -20.73 13.80 0.19
CA ALA A 593 -21.29 14.73 -0.77
C ALA A 593 -20.61 16.09 -0.63
N TYR A 594 -20.18 16.64 -1.75
CA TYR A 594 -19.60 17.98 -1.79
C TYR A 594 -20.71 19.04 -1.80
N ALA A 595 -20.46 20.10 -1.02
CA ALA A 595 -21.19 21.36 -1.14
C ALA A 595 -20.36 22.34 -1.97
N ASP A 596 -20.98 23.41 -2.48
CA ASP A 596 -20.26 24.49 -3.13
C ASP A 596 -19.35 25.23 -2.14
N GLY A 597 -18.10 25.47 -2.52
CA GLY A 597 -17.14 26.24 -1.75
C GLY A 597 -16.32 25.43 -0.77
N ASP A 598 -16.03 25.97 0.40
CA ASP A 598 -15.14 25.38 1.40
C ASP A 598 -15.72 24.06 1.98
N VAL A 599 -15.07 22.94 1.68
CA VAL A 599 -15.54 21.59 2.03
C VAL A 599 -15.41 21.32 3.53
N TYR A 600 -14.28 21.73 4.12
CA TYR A 600 -13.91 21.34 5.47
C TYR A 600 -14.05 22.45 6.52
N GLY A 601 -14.35 23.66 6.09
CA GLY A 601 -14.51 24.82 6.98
C GLY A 601 -13.19 25.40 7.49
N GLY A 602 -12.08 25.06 6.85
CA GLY A 602 -10.75 25.54 7.20
C GLY A 602 -9.93 24.58 8.06
N TYR A 603 -8.66 24.90 8.24
CA TYR A 603 -7.78 24.22 9.18
C TYR A 603 -7.94 24.79 10.59
N VAL A 604 -8.13 23.90 11.57
CA VAL A 604 -8.31 24.24 12.99
C VAL A 604 -7.15 23.69 13.80
N GLU A 605 -6.24 24.55 14.26
CA GLU A 605 -5.03 24.15 15.01
C GLU A 605 -5.33 23.29 16.24
N ALA A 606 -6.43 23.55 16.94
CA ALA A 606 -6.82 22.79 18.15
C ALA A 606 -7.17 21.32 17.83
N GLU A 607 -7.47 21.00 16.57
CA GLU A 607 -7.86 19.67 16.12
C GLU A 607 -6.73 18.89 15.47
N LYS A 608 -5.53 19.50 15.28
CA LYS A 608 -4.41 18.83 14.60
C LYS A 608 -3.94 17.53 15.24
N SER A 609 -4.20 17.34 16.52
CA SER A 609 -3.89 16.12 17.27
C SER A 609 -5.12 15.26 17.58
N VAL A 610 -6.29 15.63 17.05
CA VAL A 610 -7.54 14.87 17.24
C VAL A 610 -7.66 13.90 16.06
N GLU A 611 -7.40 12.64 16.30
CA GLU A 611 -7.41 11.60 15.28
C GLU A 611 -8.71 11.56 14.47
N GLY A 612 -8.58 11.44 13.14
CA GLY A 612 -9.70 11.35 12.21
C GLY A 612 -10.41 12.67 11.90
N THR A 613 -9.94 13.81 12.42
CA THR A 613 -10.40 15.11 11.95
C THR A 613 -9.66 15.52 10.69
N PHE A 614 -10.29 16.31 9.84
CA PHE A 614 -9.63 16.87 8.66
C PHE A 614 -8.33 17.60 9.04
N SER A 615 -8.35 18.42 10.10
CA SER A 615 -7.17 19.19 10.51
C SER A 615 -6.01 18.30 10.93
N ASN A 616 -6.28 17.15 11.58
CA ASN A 616 -5.27 16.15 11.90
C ASN A 616 -4.70 15.51 10.62
N LEU A 617 -5.56 14.99 9.74
CA LEU A 617 -5.14 14.33 8.51
C LEU A 617 -4.42 15.28 7.57
N TYR A 618 -4.92 16.51 7.41
CA TYR A 618 -4.30 17.54 6.59
C TYR A 618 -2.92 17.94 7.12
N TYR A 619 -2.80 18.13 8.44
CA TYR A 619 -1.52 18.43 9.08
C TYR A 619 -0.49 17.32 8.86
N GLU A 620 -0.87 16.06 9.05
CA GLU A 620 0.03 14.93 8.81
C GLU A 620 0.43 14.83 7.33
N THR A 621 -0.52 15.04 6.41
CA THR A 621 -0.20 15.09 4.96
C THR A 621 0.77 16.24 4.62
N MET A 622 0.55 17.42 5.19
CA MET A 622 1.44 18.56 5.02
C MET A 622 2.82 18.30 5.62
N LYS A 623 2.88 17.63 6.76
CA LYS A 623 4.12 17.24 7.42
C LYS A 623 4.90 16.23 6.56
N GLU A 624 4.24 15.22 6.04
CA GLU A 624 4.84 14.24 5.13
C GLU A 624 5.38 14.89 3.85
N ALA A 625 4.58 15.73 3.20
CA ALA A 625 4.99 16.45 2.01
C ALA A 625 6.16 17.40 2.29
N ALA A 626 6.11 18.16 3.37
CA ALA A 626 7.18 19.06 3.78
C ALA A 626 8.46 18.30 4.11
N PHE A 627 8.35 17.15 4.77
CA PHE A 627 9.50 16.30 5.07
C PHE A 627 10.10 15.70 3.79
N SER A 628 9.28 15.13 2.91
CA SER A 628 9.74 14.54 1.64
C SER A 628 10.48 15.58 0.79
N ASN A 629 9.95 16.79 0.68
CA ASN A 629 10.60 17.86 -0.03
C ASN A 629 11.91 18.28 0.64
N TYR A 630 11.91 18.44 1.95
CA TYR A 630 13.10 18.81 2.72
C TYR A 630 14.19 17.73 2.64
N ALA A 631 13.82 16.46 2.77
CA ALA A 631 14.76 15.35 2.64
C ALA A 631 15.40 15.31 1.24
N THR A 632 14.59 15.53 0.19
CA THR A 632 15.08 15.61 -1.20
C THR A 632 16.00 16.83 -1.40
N GLU A 633 15.62 18.00 -0.91
CA GLU A 633 16.44 19.20 -0.98
C GLU A 633 17.77 19.03 -0.21
N GLU A 634 17.71 18.47 0.99
CA GLU A 634 18.88 18.22 1.83
C GLU A 634 19.82 17.22 1.18
N GLN A 635 19.29 16.11 0.67
CA GLN A 635 20.07 15.12 -0.07
C GLN A 635 20.76 15.77 -1.29
N ASN A 636 20.03 16.51 -2.10
CA ASN A 636 20.56 17.19 -3.27
C ASN A 636 21.60 18.25 -2.88
N ARG A 637 21.39 18.93 -1.75
CA ARG A 637 22.36 19.89 -1.20
C ARG A 637 23.66 19.18 -0.85
N VAL A 638 23.58 18.14 -0.04
CA VAL A 638 24.73 17.37 0.41
C VAL A 638 25.49 16.78 -0.79
N ILE A 639 24.80 16.12 -1.72
CA ILE A 639 25.45 15.55 -2.91
C ILE A 639 26.13 16.63 -3.72
N ARG A 640 25.47 17.75 -4.00
CA ARG A 640 26.07 18.86 -4.79
C ARG A 640 27.28 19.48 -4.11
N GLU A 641 27.29 19.58 -2.78
CA GLU A 641 28.38 20.16 -2.00
C GLU A 641 29.60 19.24 -1.97
N TYR A 642 29.37 17.92 -1.87
CA TYR A 642 30.45 16.95 -1.65
C TYR A 642 30.83 16.14 -2.89
N ASN A 643 30.02 16.05 -3.92
CA ASN A 643 30.38 15.37 -5.19
C ASN A 643 31.26 16.27 -6.07
N VAL A 644 32.47 16.50 -5.60
CA VAL A 644 33.49 17.38 -6.26
C VAL A 644 34.85 16.66 -6.29
N ASP A 645 35.72 17.01 -7.23
CA ASP A 645 37.01 16.35 -7.45
C ASP A 645 37.95 16.31 -6.22
N SER A 646 37.74 17.20 -5.26
CA SER A 646 38.51 17.18 -4.02
C SER A 646 38.03 16.19 -2.96
N VAL A 647 36.93 15.52 -3.23
CA VAL A 647 36.22 14.56 -2.35
C VAL A 647 36.04 13.23 -3.06
N VAL A 648 35.75 13.24 -4.34
CA VAL A 648 35.45 12.04 -5.14
C VAL A 648 36.52 11.89 -6.22
N GLU A 649 37.30 10.83 -6.18
CA GLU A 649 38.22 10.44 -7.25
C GLU A 649 37.61 9.30 -8.06
N ARG A 650 37.42 9.49 -9.37
CA ARG A 650 36.90 8.47 -10.28
C ARG A 650 38.01 7.86 -11.12
N PHE A 651 38.06 6.53 -11.18
CA PHE A 651 39.09 5.78 -11.93
C PHE A 651 38.51 5.19 -13.20
N GLU A 652 38.09 6.04 -14.15
CA GLU A 652 37.41 5.64 -15.39
C GLU A 652 38.10 4.50 -16.15
N LYS A 653 39.46 4.51 -16.16
CA LYS A 653 40.25 3.44 -16.79
C LYS A 653 39.91 2.03 -16.28
N ASN A 654 39.42 1.91 -15.04
CA ASN A 654 39.13 0.64 -14.37
C ASN A 654 37.74 0.07 -14.73
N TYR A 655 36.86 0.88 -15.35
CA TYR A 655 35.55 0.45 -15.81
C TYR A 655 35.21 0.91 -17.24
N LYS A 656 36.24 1.34 -17.98
CA LYS A 656 36.09 1.80 -19.37
C LYS A 656 35.50 0.73 -20.28
N ASP A 657 35.81 -0.51 -20.04
CA ASP A 657 35.26 -1.67 -20.77
C ASP A 657 33.74 -1.77 -20.64
N LEU A 658 33.19 -1.39 -19.48
CA LEU A 658 31.73 -1.35 -19.26
C LEU A 658 31.08 -0.19 -20.05
N LEU A 659 31.77 0.96 -20.14
CA LEU A 659 31.27 2.12 -20.89
C LEU A 659 31.25 1.87 -22.40
N GLU A 660 32.21 1.08 -22.91
CA GLU A 660 32.38 0.78 -24.32
C GLU A 660 31.56 -0.42 -24.80
N MET A 661 30.74 -1.04 -23.94
CA MET A 661 29.83 -2.11 -24.33
C MET A 661 28.87 -1.64 -25.44
N LYS A 662 28.46 -2.55 -26.30
CA LYS A 662 27.54 -2.26 -27.42
C LYS A 662 26.30 -3.12 -27.30
N ASN A 663 25.17 -2.54 -27.62
CA ASN A 663 23.88 -3.22 -27.75
C ASN A 663 23.89 -4.27 -28.85
#